data_e66547b73647c99624bb17db1a7c104c
#
_entry.id   e66547b73647c99624bb17db1a7c104c
#
_cell.length_a   1.000
_cell.length_b   1.000
_cell.length_c   1.000
_cell.angle_alpha   90.00
_cell.angle_beta   90.00
_cell.angle_gamma   90.00
#
_symmetry.space_group_name_H-M   'P 1'
#
loop_
_entity.id
_entity.type
_entity.pdbx_description
1 polymer ?
#
loop_
_entity_poly.entity_id
_entity_poly.type
_entity_poly.pdbx_seq_one_letter_code
_entity_poly.pdbx_strand_id
1 'polypeptide(L)'
;MPHTIKRTQKQRILSIIACFYILLQPTYGRDRQNYAENSILAEGNWVKISTTDAGIYQITEDSLRAWGFTDPSKIKLFGYGGTVIDELFANSDNYIDDLPQIPLWQHNNKLYFYSQGTTKWSFDSASQEFVHRLHPYSTYACYFLTDRNIESTDFPTISSSLPTEIDTPITVFDDYALHEKELISVGKTGQNFFGEDFLSNSNQDFTFHLSGAQPSPIKIRVSFGAKISGSEGYIHISYNGTELPTNTSNKITKYYDSHEFLRVASPLKTVNRAEEESTISLRYASTGTTLSAYLDYIRLNYKRKLQLYNGQVCFRFINRQTDNYYQIENSTATTLVWDVTTPHRPKNITTSFDNNTTSFTPEDAQLREFIAFDPEQNFPSPSFVRQIENQNLHALNIPELTIITSAALQTEAERVAQLHREEGLTVAVIEQEKIFNEFSSGTPDASAYRRLMKMFYDRVEGNENVRPRYLLLFGDGSYNNRKSMEKLHSPECNMLLTYQSKTSIDERESFVIEDYFGFLEDNSGEEIKVDKVCLGIGRFPISSIKNARLVVDKLYRYVHDKDFSSWKNNICIAADDGDEAIHAEQADRGSDTLLLKNTSQPRLGFRVNKIYIDSYYMDPQTKKYPEANRELMKQFNEGMLVFNYIGHNDPEVGFTGEGLFSRYEMDHLTNTRLPLFITITCDYCQFDAEDVSAGENVFLNPSAGAIALITTTRVVYTDGNDKINRRLMKRLFDRDSNGSPLRIGDVLKLAKRDFNTE
;
A
#
# COMPACT_ATOMS: atom_id res chain seq x y z
N MET A 1 -43.75 7.76 -49.36
CA MET A 1 -42.69 7.45 -48.38
C MET A 1 -42.75 8.48 -47.27
N PRO A 2 -43.39 8.19 -46.15
CA PRO A 2 -42.97 8.68 -44.86
C PRO A 2 -43.33 7.68 -43.73
N HIS A 3 -42.52 6.69 -43.49
CA HIS A 3 -42.72 5.78 -42.32
C HIS A 3 -41.45 5.33 -41.61
N THR A 4 -40.26 5.92 -41.89
CA THR A 4 -39.00 5.42 -41.35
C THR A 4 -38.33 6.32 -40.28
N ILE A 5 -38.88 7.48 -39.95
CA ILE A 5 -38.23 8.45 -39.04
C ILE A 5 -38.75 8.38 -37.58
N LYS A 6 -39.91 7.74 -37.33
CA LYS A 6 -40.48 7.69 -35.98
C LYS A 6 -39.95 6.57 -35.06
N ARG A 7 -39.18 5.60 -35.57
CA ARG A 7 -38.65 4.50 -34.75
C ARG A 7 -37.30 4.82 -34.09
N THR A 8 -36.52 5.70 -34.69
CA THR A 8 -35.19 6.07 -34.19
C THR A 8 -35.23 7.07 -33.02
N GLN A 9 -36.24 7.90 -32.91
CA GLN A 9 -36.35 8.83 -31.78
C GLN A 9 -36.85 8.17 -30.50
N LYS A 10 -37.73 7.17 -30.57
CA LYS A 10 -38.16 6.42 -29.38
C LYS A 10 -37.04 5.53 -28.81
N GLN A 11 -36.21 4.98 -29.65
CA GLN A 11 -35.02 4.18 -29.18
C GLN A 11 -33.92 5.06 -28.58
N ARG A 12 -33.73 6.29 -29.11
CA ARG A 12 -32.79 7.25 -28.50
C ARG A 12 -33.28 7.81 -27.16
N ILE A 13 -34.60 8.04 -27.02
CA ILE A 13 -35.17 8.50 -25.74
C ILE A 13 -35.15 7.36 -24.69
N LEU A 14 -35.39 6.11 -25.08
CA LEU A 14 -35.28 4.97 -24.18
C LEU A 14 -33.82 4.70 -23.78
N SER A 15 -32.84 4.90 -24.66
CA SER A 15 -31.43 4.79 -24.35
C SER A 15 -30.93 5.93 -23.43
N ILE A 16 -31.45 7.14 -23.61
CA ILE A 16 -31.13 8.27 -22.73
C ILE A 16 -31.78 8.10 -21.35
N ILE A 17 -33.00 7.57 -21.27
CA ILE A 17 -33.67 7.27 -19.99
C ILE A 17 -32.97 6.07 -19.28
N ALA A 18 -32.51 5.06 -20.02
CA ALA A 18 -31.72 3.98 -19.45
C ALA A 18 -30.33 4.45 -18.98
N CYS A 19 -29.64 5.34 -19.70
CA CYS A 19 -28.40 5.97 -19.23
C CYS A 19 -28.61 6.91 -18.02
N PHE A 20 -29.74 7.59 -17.91
CA PHE A 20 -30.06 8.41 -16.73
C PHE A 20 -30.48 7.57 -15.51
N TYR A 21 -31.03 6.37 -15.72
CA TYR A 21 -31.30 5.44 -14.59
C TYR A 21 -30.06 4.71 -14.09
N ILE A 22 -29.00 4.58 -14.90
CA ILE A 22 -27.69 4.03 -14.46
C ILE A 22 -26.87 5.11 -13.71
N LEU A 23 -27.17 6.40 -13.91
CA LEU A 23 -26.48 7.51 -13.23
C LEU A 23 -27.13 7.95 -11.90
N LEU A 24 -28.21 7.29 -11.47
CA LEU A 24 -28.88 7.51 -10.19
C LEU A 24 -29.00 6.20 -9.40
N GLN A 25 -27.96 5.38 -9.40
CA GLN A 25 -27.76 4.52 -8.25
C GLN A 25 -27.38 5.45 -7.09
N PRO A 26 -28.15 5.49 -6.00
CA PRO A 26 -27.66 6.14 -4.81
C PRO A 26 -26.34 5.44 -4.49
N THR A 27 -25.26 6.18 -4.45
CA THR A 27 -24.06 5.77 -3.75
C THR A 27 -24.51 5.60 -2.31
N TYR A 28 -24.86 4.38 -1.93
CA TYR A 28 -25.02 4.04 -0.52
C TYR A 28 -23.62 4.18 0.09
N GLY A 29 -23.32 5.39 0.56
CA GLY A 29 -22.26 5.57 1.53
C GLY A 29 -22.51 4.58 2.64
N ARG A 30 -21.44 4.02 3.19
CA ARG A 30 -21.53 3.11 4.31
C ARG A 30 -22.33 3.78 5.42
N ASP A 31 -23.39 3.11 5.88
CA ASP A 31 -24.24 3.67 6.92
C ASP A 31 -23.37 3.95 8.16
N ARG A 32 -23.38 5.16 8.67
CA ARG A 32 -22.62 5.62 9.85
C ARG A 32 -22.84 4.76 11.09
N GLN A 33 -23.93 4.00 11.13
CA GLN A 33 -24.28 3.08 12.18
C GLN A 33 -23.44 1.79 12.20
N ASN A 34 -22.52 1.60 11.23
CA ASN A 34 -21.76 0.36 11.08
C ASN A 34 -20.35 0.39 11.71
N TYR A 35 -19.94 1.49 12.34
CA TYR A 35 -18.71 1.54 13.12
C TYR A 35 -18.97 1.22 14.60
N ALA A 36 -18.10 0.39 15.19
CA ALA A 36 -18.12 0.13 16.62
C ALA A 36 -17.91 1.44 17.41
N GLU A 37 -18.67 1.62 18.51
CA GLU A 37 -18.47 2.78 19.39
C GLU A 37 -17.16 2.67 20.18
N ASN A 38 -16.77 1.45 20.53
CA ASN A 38 -15.56 1.12 21.27
C ASN A 38 -14.89 -0.10 20.64
N SER A 39 -13.58 -0.09 20.59
CA SER A 39 -12.82 -1.28 20.21
C SER A 39 -12.96 -2.37 21.26
N ILE A 40 -12.96 -3.62 20.83
CA ILE A 40 -12.90 -4.77 21.74
C ILE A 40 -11.65 -4.74 22.63
N LEU A 41 -10.58 -4.10 22.16
CA LEU A 41 -9.31 -3.94 22.87
C LEU A 41 -9.34 -2.88 23.99
N ALA A 42 -10.48 -2.21 24.19
CA ALA A 42 -10.60 -1.14 25.21
C ALA A 42 -10.38 -1.64 26.63
N GLU A 43 -10.67 -2.90 26.90
CA GLU A 43 -10.58 -3.50 28.24
C GLU A 43 -10.14 -4.96 28.15
N GLY A 44 -9.44 -5.42 29.16
CA GLY A 44 -9.08 -6.83 29.35
C GLY A 44 -7.58 -7.08 29.36
N ASN A 45 -7.20 -8.34 29.43
CA ASN A 45 -5.83 -8.81 29.27
C ASN A 45 -5.67 -9.34 27.83
N TRP A 46 -4.80 -8.74 27.05
CA TRP A 46 -4.65 -9.05 25.64
C TRP A 46 -3.25 -9.48 25.29
N VAL A 47 -3.15 -10.60 24.59
CA VAL A 47 -1.87 -11.12 24.04
C VAL A 47 -1.98 -11.16 22.53
N LYS A 48 -1.03 -10.51 21.84
CA LYS A 48 -0.86 -10.55 20.40
C LYS A 48 -0.01 -11.76 20.02
N ILE A 49 -0.50 -12.56 19.08
CA ILE A 49 0.18 -13.74 18.52
C ILE A 49 0.28 -13.60 17.00
N SER A 50 1.19 -14.34 16.37
CA SER A 50 1.36 -14.32 14.92
C SER A 50 1.49 -15.72 14.31
N THR A 51 1.08 -15.82 13.04
CA THR A 51 1.19 -17.01 12.17
C THR A 51 1.79 -16.61 10.84
N THR A 52 2.38 -17.56 10.10
CA THR A 52 3.00 -17.29 8.78
C THR A 52 2.17 -17.88 7.63
N ASP A 53 1.75 -19.13 7.77
CA ASP A 53 1.18 -19.92 6.70
C ASP A 53 -0.32 -20.16 6.88
N ALA A 54 -0.97 -20.59 5.79
CA ALA A 54 -2.37 -21.04 5.85
C ALA A 54 -2.44 -22.46 6.42
N GLY A 55 -3.41 -22.71 7.32
CA GLY A 55 -3.62 -24.03 7.91
C GLY A 55 -4.17 -23.99 9.33
N ILE A 56 -4.26 -25.17 9.95
CA ILE A 56 -4.63 -25.30 11.35
C ILE A 56 -3.42 -24.99 12.24
N TYR A 57 -3.67 -24.18 13.24
CA TYR A 57 -2.75 -23.91 14.35
C TYR A 57 -3.32 -24.44 15.65
N GLN A 58 -2.43 -24.92 16.54
CA GLN A 58 -2.78 -25.37 17.87
C GLN A 58 -2.14 -24.50 18.95
N ILE A 59 -2.87 -24.23 20.03
CA ILE A 59 -2.36 -23.56 21.23
C ILE A 59 -2.50 -24.52 22.40
N THR A 60 -1.37 -24.80 23.05
CA THR A 60 -1.34 -25.70 24.22
C THR A 60 -1.60 -24.91 25.52
N GLU A 61 -2.01 -25.62 26.59
CA GLU A 61 -2.11 -25.02 27.91
C GLU A 61 -0.78 -24.43 28.39
N ASP A 62 0.33 -25.11 28.10
CA ASP A 62 1.67 -24.63 28.49
C ASP A 62 1.99 -23.30 27.81
N SER A 63 1.66 -23.16 26.54
CA SER A 63 1.80 -21.88 25.83
C SER A 63 0.96 -20.79 26.47
N LEU A 64 -0.31 -21.06 26.75
CA LEU A 64 -1.20 -20.09 27.39
C LEU A 64 -0.70 -19.65 28.77
N ARG A 65 -0.22 -20.59 29.57
CA ARG A 65 0.38 -20.29 30.89
C ARG A 65 1.64 -19.45 30.76
N ALA A 66 2.52 -19.77 29.79
CA ALA A 66 3.71 -18.99 29.51
C ALA A 66 3.38 -17.55 29.05
N TRP A 67 2.24 -17.34 28.40
CA TRP A 67 1.77 -16.03 27.94
C TRP A 67 0.94 -15.26 29.01
N GLY A 68 0.79 -15.85 30.23
CA GLY A 68 0.17 -15.18 31.37
C GLY A 68 -1.31 -15.51 31.59
N PHE A 69 -1.87 -16.48 30.88
CA PHE A 69 -3.26 -16.94 31.11
C PHE A 69 -3.30 -18.09 32.12
N THR A 70 -4.28 -18.05 33.01
CA THR A 70 -4.40 -19.05 34.10
C THR A 70 -5.44 -20.12 33.83
N ASP A 71 -6.44 -19.81 32.98
CA ASP A 71 -7.57 -20.70 32.70
C ASP A 71 -7.79 -20.81 31.17
N PRO A 72 -7.34 -21.90 30.55
CA PRO A 72 -7.51 -22.12 29.11
C PRO A 72 -8.96 -22.15 28.63
N SER A 73 -9.90 -22.52 29.48
CA SER A 73 -11.33 -22.61 29.11
C SER A 73 -11.97 -21.24 28.86
N LYS A 74 -11.34 -20.17 29.33
CA LYS A 74 -11.83 -18.79 29.16
C LYS A 74 -11.25 -18.08 27.95
N ILE A 75 -10.27 -18.68 27.29
CA ILE A 75 -9.56 -18.03 26.19
C ILE A 75 -10.49 -17.81 25.01
N LYS A 76 -10.43 -16.60 24.46
CA LYS A 76 -11.09 -16.18 23.23
C LYS A 76 -10.03 -15.69 22.25
N LEU A 77 -10.29 -15.88 20.96
CA LEU A 77 -9.45 -15.44 19.85
C LEU A 77 -10.20 -14.35 19.06
N PHE A 78 -9.48 -13.28 18.73
CA PHE A 78 -10.00 -12.15 17.95
C PHE A 78 -9.08 -11.83 16.79
N GLY A 79 -9.66 -11.32 15.70
CA GLY A 79 -8.95 -10.91 14.50
C GLY A 79 -9.59 -11.45 13.23
N TYR A 80 -8.93 -11.24 12.10
CA TYR A 80 -9.37 -11.73 10.80
C TYR A 80 -8.21 -12.16 9.88
N GLY A 81 -7.01 -12.31 10.44
CA GLY A 81 -5.83 -12.76 9.70
C GLY A 81 -5.02 -11.64 9.07
N GLY A 82 -4.11 -11.98 8.18
CA GLY A 82 -3.08 -11.11 7.64
C GLY A 82 -3.00 -11.06 6.13
N THR A 83 -4.07 -11.29 5.38
CA THR A 83 -4.07 -11.00 3.95
C THR A 83 -4.23 -9.50 3.72
N VAL A 84 -3.68 -9.02 2.59
CA VAL A 84 -3.77 -7.60 2.23
C VAL A 84 -5.22 -7.11 2.24
N ILE A 85 -5.43 -5.96 2.86
CA ILE A 85 -6.74 -5.31 2.96
C ILE A 85 -7.18 -4.80 1.58
N ASP A 86 -8.47 -4.94 1.28
CA ASP A 86 -9.03 -4.38 0.05
C ASP A 86 -8.96 -2.84 0.06
N GLU A 87 -8.47 -2.29 -1.05
CA GLU A 87 -8.26 -0.86 -1.23
C GLU A 87 -9.57 -0.11 -1.52
N LEU A 88 -10.60 -0.80 -2.01
CA LEU A 88 -11.90 -0.22 -2.31
C LEU A 88 -12.87 -0.38 -1.13
N PHE A 89 -13.41 0.72 -0.61
CA PHE A 89 -14.36 0.69 0.50
C PHE A 89 -15.75 0.18 0.11
N ALA A 90 -16.14 0.34 -1.16
CA ALA A 90 -17.45 -0.09 -1.66
C ALA A 90 -17.65 -1.62 -1.63
N ASN A 91 -16.60 -2.40 -1.46
CA ASN A 91 -16.68 -3.83 -1.20
C ASN A 91 -17.12 -4.11 0.25
N SER A 92 -18.27 -3.56 0.63
CA SER A 92 -18.77 -3.50 2.01
C SER A 92 -18.89 -4.86 2.69
N ASP A 93 -19.15 -5.93 1.94
CA ASP A 93 -19.32 -7.28 2.47
C ASP A 93 -18.02 -7.85 3.08
N ASN A 94 -16.88 -7.34 2.66
CA ASN A 94 -15.55 -7.75 3.12
C ASN A 94 -14.90 -6.75 4.10
N TYR A 95 -15.56 -5.63 4.37
CA TYR A 95 -15.03 -4.66 5.32
C TYR A 95 -15.33 -5.10 6.74
N ILE A 96 -14.28 -5.34 7.50
CA ILE A 96 -14.34 -5.63 8.92
C ILE A 96 -13.87 -4.37 9.66
N ASP A 97 -14.72 -3.84 10.55
CA ASP A 97 -14.46 -2.59 11.25
C ASP A 97 -13.52 -2.79 12.46
N ASP A 98 -13.98 -3.51 13.48
CA ASP A 98 -13.17 -3.90 14.65
C ASP A 98 -12.84 -5.41 14.56
N LEU A 99 -12.17 -5.94 15.56
CA LEU A 99 -11.72 -7.32 15.60
C LEU A 99 -12.91 -8.27 15.90
N PRO A 100 -13.33 -9.12 14.97
CA PRO A 100 -14.33 -10.13 15.23
C PRO A 100 -13.77 -11.24 16.11
N GLN A 101 -14.61 -11.85 16.92
CA GLN A 101 -14.25 -13.09 17.60
C GLN A 101 -14.22 -14.24 16.60
N ILE A 102 -13.12 -15.01 16.62
CA ILE A 102 -12.94 -16.24 15.84
C ILE A 102 -13.32 -17.43 16.72
N PRO A 103 -14.16 -18.36 16.26
CA PRO A 103 -14.44 -19.58 16.97
C PRO A 103 -13.15 -20.38 17.22
N LEU A 104 -12.95 -20.81 18.49
CA LEU A 104 -11.90 -21.75 18.87
C LEU A 104 -12.51 -23.13 19.07
N TRP A 105 -11.90 -24.15 18.50
CA TRP A 105 -12.29 -25.51 18.75
C TRP A 105 -11.34 -26.14 19.78
N GLN A 106 -11.91 -26.76 20.83
CA GLN A 106 -11.12 -27.35 21.93
C GLN A 106 -11.16 -28.87 21.86
N HIS A 107 -9.98 -29.48 21.95
CA HIS A 107 -9.82 -30.92 22.03
C HIS A 107 -8.52 -31.29 22.77
N ASN A 108 -8.58 -32.28 23.68
CA ASN A 108 -7.43 -32.80 24.41
C ASN A 108 -6.53 -31.69 25.03
N ASN A 109 -7.13 -30.70 25.72
CA ASN A 109 -6.46 -29.57 26.34
C ASN A 109 -5.67 -28.68 25.36
N LYS A 110 -6.00 -28.70 24.08
CA LYS A 110 -5.48 -27.81 23.05
C LYS A 110 -6.63 -27.00 22.45
N LEU A 111 -6.33 -25.77 22.04
CA LEU A 111 -7.21 -24.91 21.26
C LEU A 111 -6.75 -24.90 19.81
N TYR A 112 -7.69 -25.00 18.87
CA TYR A 112 -7.42 -25.04 17.44
C TYR A 112 -8.14 -23.90 16.74
N PHE A 113 -7.47 -23.31 15.76
CA PHE A 113 -8.04 -22.30 14.88
C PHE A 113 -7.42 -22.38 13.48
N TYR A 114 -8.11 -21.83 12.50
CA TYR A 114 -7.60 -21.70 11.14
C TYR A 114 -6.93 -20.35 10.94
N SER A 115 -5.73 -20.32 10.34
CA SER A 115 -5.07 -19.13 9.85
C SER A 115 -5.03 -19.14 8.32
N GLN A 116 -5.29 -17.98 7.70
CA GLN A 116 -5.19 -17.81 6.25
C GLN A 116 -3.75 -17.53 5.78
N GLY A 117 -2.85 -17.13 6.71
CA GLY A 117 -1.52 -16.62 6.37
C GLY A 117 -1.57 -15.23 5.72
N THR A 118 -0.52 -14.85 5.00
CA THR A 118 -0.37 -13.52 4.38
C THR A 118 -0.55 -13.53 2.86
N THR A 119 -0.46 -14.68 2.20
CA THR A 119 -0.67 -14.79 0.76
C THR A 119 -2.14 -14.96 0.44
N LYS A 120 -2.72 -14.01 -0.29
CA LYS A 120 -4.10 -14.10 -0.78
C LYS A 120 -4.14 -14.88 -2.09
N TRP A 121 -4.99 -15.90 -2.15
CA TRP A 121 -5.27 -16.65 -3.38
C TRP A 121 -6.67 -16.35 -3.87
N SER A 122 -6.83 -16.25 -5.19
CA SER A 122 -8.13 -16.08 -5.85
C SER A 122 -8.15 -16.81 -7.19
N PHE A 123 -9.34 -17.20 -7.64
CA PHE A 123 -9.50 -17.83 -8.94
C PHE A 123 -9.75 -16.78 -10.02
N ASP A 124 -8.88 -16.74 -11.02
CA ASP A 124 -9.07 -15.91 -12.20
C ASP A 124 -9.80 -16.73 -13.31
N SER A 125 -11.03 -16.34 -13.56
CA SER A 125 -11.88 -17.02 -14.57
C SER A 125 -11.40 -16.80 -16.00
N ALA A 126 -10.62 -15.75 -16.29
CA ALA A 126 -10.11 -15.47 -17.63
C ALA A 126 -8.95 -16.40 -18.00
N SER A 127 -7.98 -16.58 -17.10
CA SER A 127 -6.87 -17.52 -17.30
C SER A 127 -7.18 -18.93 -16.83
N GLN A 128 -8.27 -19.12 -16.08
CA GLN A 128 -8.62 -20.39 -15.43
C GLN A 128 -7.49 -20.89 -14.52
N GLU A 129 -6.91 -19.99 -13.73
CA GLU A 129 -5.82 -20.25 -12.78
C GLU A 129 -6.17 -19.72 -11.39
N PHE A 130 -5.68 -20.35 -10.36
CA PHE A 130 -5.50 -19.70 -9.07
C PHE A 130 -4.33 -18.74 -9.15
N VAL A 131 -4.57 -17.49 -8.80
CA VAL A 131 -3.59 -16.40 -8.77
C VAL A 131 -3.34 -15.97 -7.32
N HIS A 132 -2.11 -15.56 -7.05
CA HIS A 132 -1.69 -15.15 -5.72
C HIS A 132 -1.40 -13.64 -5.67
N ARG A 133 -1.47 -13.09 -4.46
CA ARG A 133 -0.97 -11.76 -4.11
C ARG A 133 -0.27 -11.86 -2.75
N LEU A 134 1.02 -11.57 -2.73
CA LEU A 134 1.77 -11.45 -1.48
C LEU A 134 1.38 -10.17 -0.74
N HIS A 135 1.46 -10.19 0.59
CA HIS A 135 1.22 -9.00 1.40
C HIS A 135 2.41 -8.03 1.28
N PRO A 136 2.21 -6.77 0.80
CA PRO A 136 3.33 -5.86 0.54
C PRO A 136 3.95 -5.26 1.80
N TYR A 137 3.35 -5.45 2.97
CA TYR A 137 3.76 -4.81 4.22
C TYR A 137 4.17 -5.80 5.31
N SER A 138 3.78 -7.07 5.22
CA SER A 138 4.01 -8.05 6.29
C SER A 138 4.27 -9.46 5.76
N THR A 139 5.08 -10.22 6.50
CA THR A 139 5.32 -11.66 6.29
C THR A 139 4.60 -12.54 7.31
N TYR A 140 3.79 -11.94 8.19
CA TYR A 140 3.05 -12.63 9.24
C TYR A 140 1.64 -12.05 9.41
N ALA A 141 0.71 -12.89 9.82
CA ALA A 141 -0.65 -12.55 10.20
C ALA A 141 -0.78 -12.47 11.72
N CYS A 142 -1.53 -11.51 12.25
CA CYS A 142 -1.72 -11.36 13.69
C CYS A 142 -3.13 -11.70 14.14
N TYR A 143 -3.20 -12.14 15.41
CA TYR A 143 -4.43 -12.41 16.15
C TYR A 143 -4.25 -12.00 17.61
N PHE A 144 -5.37 -11.91 18.36
CA PHE A 144 -5.39 -11.48 19.76
C PHE A 144 -6.10 -12.50 20.63
N LEU A 145 -5.46 -12.89 21.73
CA LEU A 145 -6.03 -13.75 22.76
C LEU A 145 -6.40 -12.94 23.99
N THR A 146 -7.51 -13.31 24.62
CA THR A 146 -7.95 -12.74 25.91
C THR A 146 -8.66 -13.78 26.76
N ASP A 147 -8.57 -13.63 28.08
CA ASP A 147 -9.36 -14.35 29.06
C ASP A 147 -10.55 -13.52 29.60
N ARG A 148 -10.85 -12.40 28.93
CA ARG A 148 -11.98 -11.53 29.28
C ARG A 148 -13.29 -12.32 29.25
N ASN A 149 -14.15 -12.06 30.22
CA ASN A 149 -15.49 -12.68 30.29
C ASN A 149 -16.41 -12.10 29.21
N ILE A 150 -16.28 -12.61 28.00
CA ILE A 150 -17.09 -12.30 26.83
C ILE A 150 -17.84 -13.57 26.44
N GLU A 151 -19.07 -13.42 25.98
CA GLU A 151 -19.82 -14.54 25.42
C GLU A 151 -19.04 -15.24 24.30
N SER A 152 -18.98 -16.57 24.36
CA SER A 152 -18.29 -17.35 23.38
C SER A 152 -19.08 -17.36 22.08
N THR A 153 -18.43 -17.12 20.97
CA THR A 153 -19.01 -17.43 19.67
C THR A 153 -19.00 -18.95 19.50
N ASP A 154 -20.16 -19.53 19.31
CA ASP A 154 -20.28 -20.97 19.01
C ASP A 154 -19.53 -21.26 17.70
N PHE A 155 -18.96 -22.46 17.63
CA PHE A 155 -18.40 -22.95 16.37
C PHE A 155 -19.57 -23.44 15.49
N PRO A 156 -19.98 -22.69 14.46
CA PRO A 156 -21.19 -23.03 13.70
C PRO A 156 -21.00 -24.37 12.99
N THR A 157 -22.01 -25.22 13.04
CA THR A 157 -21.98 -26.51 12.34
C THR A 157 -23.02 -26.52 11.23
N ILE A 158 -22.57 -26.85 10.04
CA ILE A 158 -23.41 -27.04 8.85
C ILE A 158 -23.72 -28.53 8.73
N SER A 159 -25.00 -28.87 8.61
CA SER A 159 -25.41 -30.23 8.31
C SER A 159 -25.15 -30.56 6.85
N SER A 160 -24.37 -31.58 6.60
CA SER A 160 -24.18 -32.17 5.29
C SER A 160 -25.23 -33.23 5.01
N SER A 161 -25.76 -33.29 3.79
CA SER A 161 -26.52 -34.46 3.35
C SER A 161 -25.57 -35.64 3.14
N LEU A 162 -26.05 -36.85 3.38
CA LEU A 162 -25.31 -38.05 3.03
C LEU A 162 -25.39 -38.24 1.51
N PRO A 163 -24.28 -38.68 0.86
CA PRO A 163 -24.29 -38.99 -0.57
C PRO A 163 -25.26 -40.13 -0.87
N THR A 164 -25.89 -40.06 -2.04
CA THR A 164 -26.78 -41.08 -2.55
C THR A 164 -26.07 -41.95 -3.58
N GLU A 165 -26.66 -43.06 -4.04
CA GLU A 165 -26.07 -43.95 -5.03
C GLU A 165 -25.84 -43.28 -6.41
N ILE A 166 -26.52 -42.17 -6.69
CA ILE A 166 -26.38 -41.40 -7.93
C ILE A 166 -25.36 -40.26 -7.83
N ASP A 167 -24.88 -39.92 -6.62
CA ASP A 167 -23.93 -38.84 -6.41
C ASP A 167 -22.52 -39.23 -6.82
N THR A 168 -21.77 -38.29 -7.41
CA THR A 168 -20.43 -38.52 -7.93
C THR A 168 -19.36 -38.05 -6.95
N PRO A 169 -18.42 -38.91 -6.51
CA PRO A 169 -17.38 -38.53 -5.57
C PRO A 169 -16.31 -37.63 -6.19
N ILE A 170 -15.92 -36.58 -5.47
CA ILE A 170 -14.74 -35.79 -5.73
C ILE A 170 -13.59 -36.31 -4.85
N THR A 171 -12.67 -37.05 -5.51
CA THR A 171 -11.46 -37.63 -4.88
C THR A 171 -10.18 -36.89 -5.25
N VAL A 172 -10.32 -35.83 -6.08
CA VAL A 172 -9.25 -35.00 -6.62
C VAL A 172 -9.70 -33.56 -6.58
N PHE A 173 -8.83 -32.65 -6.19
CA PHE A 173 -9.13 -31.22 -6.08
C PHE A 173 -8.16 -30.34 -6.87
N ASP A 174 -8.50 -29.08 -7.02
CA ASP A 174 -7.65 -28.07 -7.63
C ASP A 174 -6.67 -27.51 -6.58
N ASP A 175 -5.37 -27.67 -6.85
CA ASP A 175 -4.32 -27.20 -5.96
C ASP A 175 -3.32 -26.32 -6.69
N TYR A 176 -2.50 -25.62 -5.94
CA TYR A 176 -1.50 -24.70 -6.43
C TYR A 176 -0.20 -24.80 -5.62
N ALA A 177 0.89 -24.39 -6.24
CA ALA A 177 2.18 -24.19 -5.59
C ALA A 177 2.84 -22.93 -6.12
N LEU A 178 3.65 -22.30 -5.29
CA LEU A 178 4.33 -21.04 -5.56
C LEU A 178 5.80 -21.12 -5.17
N HIS A 179 6.67 -20.62 -6.04
CA HIS A 179 8.02 -20.22 -5.71
C HIS A 179 8.15 -18.73 -6.03
N GLU A 180 8.38 -17.93 -5.03
CA GLU A 180 8.56 -16.48 -5.12
C GLU A 180 9.44 -15.99 -3.99
N LYS A 181 10.40 -15.15 -4.30
CA LYS A 181 11.28 -14.50 -3.35
C LYS A 181 11.33 -13.01 -3.61
N GLU A 182 11.22 -12.25 -2.57
CA GLU A 182 11.17 -10.78 -2.58
C GLU A 182 12.53 -10.20 -2.17
N LEU A 183 13.55 -10.33 -3.03
CA LEU A 183 14.94 -10.00 -2.72
C LEU A 183 15.37 -8.64 -3.28
N ILE A 184 14.93 -8.29 -4.48
CA ILE A 184 15.47 -7.18 -5.28
C ILE A 184 14.34 -6.26 -5.72
N SER A 185 14.37 -5.01 -5.29
CA SER A 185 13.60 -3.93 -5.89
C SER A 185 14.44 -3.26 -6.97
N VAL A 186 14.04 -3.39 -8.23
CA VAL A 186 14.86 -2.95 -9.37
C VAL A 186 15.00 -1.45 -9.51
N GLY A 187 14.00 -0.70 -9.04
CA GLY A 187 14.01 0.78 -9.03
C GLY A 187 13.98 1.37 -7.62
N LYS A 188 14.11 0.55 -6.57
CA LYS A 188 13.90 0.95 -5.17
C LYS A 188 12.56 1.69 -4.98
N THR A 189 11.52 1.18 -5.63
CA THR A 189 10.18 1.77 -5.67
C THR A 189 9.13 0.72 -6.06
N GLY A 190 7.85 0.98 -5.73
CA GLY A 190 6.74 0.08 -6.04
C GLY A 190 6.66 -1.15 -5.14
N GLN A 191 5.60 -1.93 -5.29
CA GLN A 191 5.32 -3.08 -4.42
C GLN A 191 5.98 -4.39 -4.88
N ASN A 192 6.36 -4.50 -6.17
CA ASN A 192 6.91 -5.75 -6.71
C ASN A 192 8.41 -5.81 -6.51
N PHE A 193 8.85 -6.92 -5.95
CA PHE A 193 10.25 -7.29 -5.86
C PHE A 193 10.49 -8.50 -6.74
N PHE A 194 11.75 -8.80 -7.00
CA PHE A 194 12.19 -9.92 -7.81
C PHE A 194 13.11 -10.84 -6.98
N GLY A 195 13.17 -12.09 -7.36
CA GLY A 195 13.96 -13.12 -6.69
C GLY A 195 15.34 -13.32 -7.31
N GLU A 196 15.54 -14.51 -7.86
CA GLU A 196 16.84 -15.00 -8.31
C GLU A 196 17.41 -14.22 -9.49
N ASP A 197 18.72 -13.92 -9.41
CA ASP A 197 19.49 -13.27 -10.47
C ASP A 197 19.91 -14.29 -11.54
N PHE A 198 19.51 -14.01 -12.78
CA PHE A 198 19.85 -14.80 -13.97
C PHE A 198 20.97 -14.17 -14.81
N LEU A 199 21.48 -13.03 -14.41
CA LEU A 199 22.66 -12.44 -15.06
C LEU A 199 23.92 -13.21 -14.64
N SER A 200 24.05 -13.52 -13.36
CA SER A 200 25.18 -14.28 -12.80
C SER A 200 25.05 -15.79 -13.07
N ASN A 201 23.84 -16.34 -13.08
CA ASN A 201 23.55 -17.73 -13.37
C ASN A 201 22.33 -17.87 -14.26
N SER A 202 22.56 -18.00 -15.58
CA SER A 202 21.50 -18.04 -16.58
C SER A 202 20.67 -19.34 -16.62
N ASN A 203 21.05 -20.38 -15.87
CA ASN A 203 20.34 -21.65 -15.78
C ASN A 203 20.11 -22.01 -14.32
N GLN A 204 18.84 -22.14 -13.93
CA GLN A 204 18.46 -22.48 -12.56
C GLN A 204 17.30 -23.47 -12.54
N ASP A 205 17.35 -24.38 -11.56
CA ASP A 205 16.36 -25.42 -11.34
C ASP A 205 15.54 -25.16 -10.07
N PHE A 206 14.23 -25.35 -10.19
CA PHE A 206 13.27 -25.16 -9.11
C PHE A 206 12.44 -26.43 -8.94
N THR A 207 12.67 -27.15 -7.85
CA THR A 207 12.00 -28.41 -7.57
C THR A 207 10.82 -28.21 -6.63
N PHE A 208 9.66 -28.70 -7.05
CA PHE A 208 8.42 -28.71 -6.30
C PHE A 208 8.08 -30.15 -5.91
N HIS A 209 7.85 -30.37 -4.61
CA HIS A 209 7.37 -31.64 -4.05
C HIS A 209 5.83 -31.62 -3.99
N LEU A 210 5.19 -32.09 -5.04
CA LEU A 210 3.73 -32.04 -5.22
C LEU A 210 3.09 -33.37 -4.78
N SER A 211 3.26 -33.74 -3.52
CA SER A 211 2.73 -35.01 -2.98
C SER A 211 1.26 -35.20 -3.31
N GLY A 212 0.93 -36.32 -3.95
CA GLY A 212 -0.42 -36.67 -4.41
C GLY A 212 -0.86 -35.98 -5.70
N ALA A 213 0.07 -35.32 -6.44
CA ALA A 213 -0.23 -34.77 -7.74
C ALA A 213 -0.79 -35.90 -8.69
N GLN A 214 -1.87 -35.58 -9.36
CA GLN A 214 -2.50 -36.52 -10.27
C GLN A 214 -1.86 -36.44 -11.67
N PRO A 215 -1.78 -37.56 -12.42
CA PRO A 215 -1.24 -37.58 -13.77
C PRO A 215 -2.22 -36.91 -14.75
N SER A 216 -2.48 -35.64 -14.54
CA SER A 216 -3.40 -34.77 -15.28
C SER A 216 -2.66 -33.46 -15.65
N PRO A 217 -3.23 -32.62 -16.52
CA PRO A 217 -2.58 -31.40 -16.94
C PRO A 217 -2.18 -30.49 -15.75
N ILE A 218 -0.94 -29.96 -15.82
CA ILE A 218 -0.40 -28.95 -14.93
C ILE A 218 -0.16 -27.67 -15.72
N LYS A 219 -0.59 -26.54 -15.18
CA LYS A 219 -0.30 -25.22 -15.69
C LYS A 219 0.89 -24.63 -14.95
N ILE A 220 1.86 -24.10 -15.70
CA ILE A 220 3.10 -23.52 -15.21
C ILE A 220 3.15 -22.08 -15.68
N ARG A 221 3.00 -21.12 -14.78
CA ARG A 221 3.19 -19.69 -15.04
C ARG A 221 4.55 -19.29 -14.52
N VAL A 222 5.36 -18.66 -15.37
CA VAL A 222 6.64 -18.07 -14.99
C VAL A 222 6.55 -16.57 -15.23
N SER A 223 6.80 -15.75 -14.23
CA SER A 223 6.99 -14.30 -14.39
C SER A 223 8.47 -14.00 -14.29
N PHE A 224 9.02 -13.28 -15.27
CA PHE A 224 10.45 -13.06 -15.41
C PHE A 224 10.72 -11.69 -16.03
N GLY A 225 11.60 -10.91 -15.41
CA GLY A 225 11.96 -9.58 -15.87
C GLY A 225 13.40 -9.46 -16.32
N ALA A 226 13.66 -8.67 -17.40
CA ALA A 226 15.02 -8.34 -17.79
C ALA A 226 15.10 -6.93 -18.43
N LYS A 227 16.26 -6.28 -18.27
CA LYS A 227 16.64 -5.05 -18.99
C LYS A 227 17.66 -5.42 -20.06
N ILE A 228 17.31 -5.24 -21.33
CA ILE A 228 18.10 -5.69 -22.50
C ILE A 228 18.35 -4.50 -23.43
N SER A 229 19.60 -4.26 -23.77
CA SER A 229 20.01 -3.27 -24.78
C SER A 229 20.23 -3.96 -26.13
N GLY A 230 19.74 -3.35 -27.20
CA GLY A 230 20.04 -3.70 -28.58
C GLY A 230 19.04 -4.69 -29.23
N SER A 231 18.71 -5.82 -28.59
CA SER A 231 17.88 -6.87 -29.21
C SER A 231 16.84 -7.44 -28.22
N GLU A 232 16.65 -8.70 -28.19
CA GLU A 232 15.60 -9.40 -27.42
C GLU A 232 16.19 -10.56 -26.63
N GLY A 233 15.47 -10.96 -25.59
CA GLY A 233 15.77 -12.14 -24.78
C GLY A 233 14.60 -13.09 -24.71
N TYR A 234 14.86 -14.29 -24.28
CA TYR A 234 13.89 -15.35 -24.11
C TYR A 234 14.13 -16.10 -22.81
N ILE A 235 13.06 -16.37 -22.07
CA ILE A 235 13.07 -17.35 -21.00
C ILE A 235 12.63 -18.70 -21.53
N HIS A 236 13.53 -19.67 -21.53
CA HIS A 236 13.26 -21.07 -21.89
C HIS A 236 12.85 -21.81 -20.63
N ILE A 237 11.83 -22.63 -20.75
CA ILE A 237 11.24 -23.38 -19.64
C ILE A 237 11.30 -24.86 -19.98
N SER A 238 11.84 -25.67 -19.07
CA SER A 238 11.77 -27.12 -19.16
C SER A 238 11.01 -27.69 -17.96
N TYR A 239 10.33 -28.78 -18.17
CA TYR A 239 9.63 -29.53 -17.13
C TYR A 239 10.24 -30.96 -17.07
N ASN A 240 10.79 -31.33 -15.93
CA ASN A 240 11.48 -32.61 -15.73
C ASN A 240 12.46 -32.96 -16.86
N GLY A 241 13.30 -31.99 -17.25
CA GLY A 241 14.29 -32.15 -18.31
C GLY A 241 13.76 -32.07 -19.76
N THR A 242 12.45 -31.95 -19.95
CA THR A 242 11.85 -31.78 -21.30
C THR A 242 11.60 -30.30 -21.57
N GLU A 243 12.26 -29.73 -22.59
CA GLU A 243 12.07 -28.33 -22.98
C GLU A 243 10.65 -28.13 -23.55
N LEU A 244 9.97 -27.08 -23.03
CA LEU A 244 8.64 -26.68 -23.47
C LEU A 244 8.72 -25.68 -24.62
N PRO A 245 7.75 -25.63 -25.53
CA PRO A 245 7.78 -24.78 -26.71
C PRO A 245 7.98 -23.30 -26.29
N THR A 246 9.02 -22.68 -26.86
CA THR A 246 9.29 -21.22 -26.69
C THR A 246 8.49 -20.46 -27.76
N ASN A 247 7.71 -19.50 -27.36
CA ASN A 247 6.88 -18.66 -28.22
C ASN A 247 6.96 -17.19 -27.86
N THR A 248 6.13 -16.34 -28.44
CA THR A 248 6.15 -14.90 -28.20
C THR A 248 5.89 -14.50 -26.75
N SER A 249 5.19 -15.32 -25.96
CA SER A 249 4.96 -15.04 -24.52
C SER A 249 6.22 -15.21 -23.66
N ASN A 250 7.24 -15.93 -24.16
CA ASN A 250 8.53 -16.10 -23.50
C ASN A 250 9.51 -14.95 -23.81
N LYS A 251 9.13 -14.06 -24.75
CA LYS A 251 10.00 -13.03 -25.29
C LYS A 251 10.01 -11.81 -24.38
N ILE A 252 11.21 -11.29 -24.12
CA ILE A 252 11.45 -10.02 -23.50
C ILE A 252 12.05 -9.09 -24.56
N THR A 253 11.36 -8.00 -24.84
CA THR A 253 11.85 -7.01 -25.82
C THR A 253 12.91 -6.12 -25.18
N LYS A 254 13.76 -5.49 -26.03
CA LYS A 254 14.66 -4.44 -25.53
C LYS A 254 13.89 -3.33 -24.82
N TYR A 255 14.50 -2.67 -23.86
CA TYR A 255 13.96 -1.45 -23.29
C TYR A 255 13.96 -0.31 -24.33
N TYR A 256 13.02 0.61 -24.24
CA TYR A 256 12.87 1.69 -25.21
C TYR A 256 13.57 2.97 -24.75
N ASP A 257 13.55 3.24 -23.45
CA ASP A 257 14.17 4.42 -22.86
C ASP A 257 14.79 4.11 -21.48
N SER A 258 15.48 5.09 -20.90
CA SER A 258 16.19 4.94 -19.63
C SER A 258 15.27 4.73 -18.41
N HIS A 259 14.01 5.17 -18.49
CA HIS A 259 13.04 5.09 -17.40
C HIS A 259 12.48 3.67 -17.17
N GLU A 260 12.61 2.78 -18.16
CA GLU A 260 12.22 1.40 -17.98
C GLU A 260 13.27 0.64 -17.17
N PHE A 261 12.92 0.17 -15.99
CA PHE A 261 13.80 -0.66 -15.16
C PHE A 261 13.90 -2.07 -15.68
N LEU A 262 12.76 -2.68 -16.02
CA LEU A 262 12.67 -4.02 -16.61
C LEU A 262 11.52 -4.10 -17.61
N ARG A 263 11.62 -5.12 -18.49
CA ARG A 263 10.47 -5.64 -19.23
C ARG A 263 10.18 -7.05 -18.80
N VAL A 264 8.90 -7.37 -18.61
CA VAL A 264 8.44 -8.63 -18.04
C VAL A 264 7.83 -9.51 -19.12
N ALA A 265 8.19 -10.80 -19.10
CA ALA A 265 7.51 -11.88 -19.80
C ALA A 265 6.82 -12.77 -18.78
N SER A 266 5.57 -13.16 -19.06
CA SER A 266 4.81 -14.04 -18.16
C SER A 266 4.17 -15.21 -18.93
N PRO A 267 5.01 -16.12 -19.51
CA PRO A 267 4.50 -17.28 -20.24
C PRO A 267 3.70 -18.23 -19.35
N LEU A 268 2.58 -18.71 -19.89
CA LEU A 268 1.82 -19.84 -19.37
C LEU A 268 2.11 -21.06 -20.22
N LYS A 269 2.52 -22.15 -19.59
CA LYS A 269 2.72 -23.46 -20.21
C LYS A 269 1.77 -24.48 -19.61
N THR A 270 1.30 -25.40 -20.43
CA THR A 270 0.53 -26.55 -19.97
C THR A 270 1.28 -27.81 -20.35
N VAL A 271 1.52 -28.65 -19.36
CA VAL A 271 2.09 -30.00 -19.54
C VAL A 271 0.98 -30.99 -19.26
N ASN A 272 0.86 -32.05 -20.09
CA ASN A 272 -0.27 -32.97 -20.03
C ASN A 272 -0.30 -33.83 -18.76
N ARG A 273 0.80 -33.91 -18.02
CA ARG A 273 0.93 -34.79 -16.87
C ARG A 273 1.78 -34.12 -15.77
N ALA A 274 1.19 -33.88 -14.63
CA ALA A 274 1.90 -33.50 -13.41
C ALA A 274 2.58 -34.72 -12.80
N GLU A 275 3.72 -34.52 -12.16
CA GLU A 275 4.46 -35.52 -11.39
C GLU A 275 4.64 -35.02 -9.95
N GLU A 276 4.76 -35.95 -8.98
CA GLU A 276 4.97 -35.57 -7.57
C GLU A 276 6.30 -34.83 -7.36
N GLU A 277 7.36 -35.24 -8.05
CA GLU A 277 8.61 -34.50 -8.15
C GLU A 277 8.61 -33.71 -9.45
N SER A 278 8.37 -32.43 -9.37
CA SER A 278 8.27 -31.52 -10.52
C SER A 278 9.41 -30.52 -10.50
N THR A 279 10.36 -30.65 -11.42
CA THR A 279 11.47 -29.71 -11.59
C THR A 279 11.19 -28.81 -12.78
N ILE A 280 11.12 -27.50 -12.50
CA ILE A 280 11.04 -26.44 -13.50
C ILE A 280 12.45 -25.90 -13.71
N SER A 281 13.04 -26.16 -14.86
CA SER A 281 14.35 -25.58 -15.23
C SER A 281 14.12 -24.35 -16.08
N LEU A 282 14.70 -23.25 -15.68
CA LEU A 282 14.65 -21.96 -16.38
C LEU A 282 16.03 -21.64 -16.96
N ARG A 283 16.07 -21.29 -18.24
CA ARG A 283 17.26 -20.80 -18.93
C ARG A 283 16.96 -19.48 -19.62
N TYR A 284 17.65 -18.44 -19.19
CA TYR A 284 17.59 -17.15 -19.86
C TYR A 284 18.65 -17.04 -20.96
N ALA A 285 18.25 -16.53 -22.13
CA ALA A 285 19.14 -16.29 -23.25
C ALA A 285 18.77 -14.95 -23.94
N SER A 286 19.76 -14.19 -24.31
CA SER A 286 19.61 -12.90 -25.01
C SER A 286 20.55 -12.81 -26.20
N THR A 287 20.11 -12.16 -27.27
CA THR A 287 20.94 -11.78 -28.42
C THR A 287 21.49 -10.37 -28.32
N GLY A 288 21.07 -9.60 -27.30
CA GLY A 288 21.58 -8.28 -26.96
C GLY A 288 22.40 -8.29 -25.67
N THR A 289 22.83 -7.11 -25.22
CA THR A 289 23.50 -6.94 -23.92
C THR A 289 22.43 -6.92 -22.83
N THR A 290 22.48 -7.86 -21.91
CA THR A 290 21.63 -7.89 -20.72
C THR A 290 22.26 -7.08 -19.60
N LEU A 291 21.52 -6.12 -19.05
CA LEU A 291 21.93 -5.28 -17.93
C LEU A 291 21.45 -5.87 -16.59
N SER A 292 20.27 -6.48 -16.58
CA SER A 292 19.72 -7.20 -15.42
C SER A 292 18.71 -8.25 -15.89
N ALA A 293 18.55 -9.33 -15.10
CA ALA A 293 17.62 -10.42 -15.41
C ALA A 293 17.25 -11.14 -14.11
N TYR A 294 15.95 -11.20 -13.78
CA TYR A 294 15.45 -11.72 -12.51
C TYR A 294 14.19 -12.55 -12.68
N LEU A 295 14.08 -13.62 -11.89
CA LEU A 295 12.82 -14.33 -11.68
C LEU A 295 11.92 -13.50 -10.76
N ASP A 296 10.65 -13.36 -11.12
CA ASP A 296 9.61 -12.83 -10.25
C ASP A 296 9.00 -14.02 -9.48
N TYR A 297 8.25 -14.89 -10.18
CA TYR A 297 7.71 -16.10 -9.56
C TYR A 297 7.56 -17.26 -10.54
N ILE A 298 7.42 -18.47 -9.97
CA ILE A 298 6.91 -19.66 -10.62
C ILE A 298 5.64 -20.10 -9.89
N ARG A 299 4.51 -20.15 -10.59
CA ARG A 299 3.23 -20.58 -10.04
C ARG A 299 2.72 -21.79 -10.80
N LEU A 300 2.33 -22.81 -10.06
CA LEU A 300 1.78 -24.05 -10.57
C LEU A 300 0.30 -24.15 -10.21
N ASN A 301 -0.53 -24.63 -11.13
CA ASN A 301 -1.91 -25.05 -10.89
C ASN A 301 -2.06 -26.47 -11.40
N TYR A 302 -2.50 -27.41 -10.54
CA TYR A 302 -2.54 -28.82 -10.83
C TYR A 302 -3.68 -29.53 -10.07
N LYS A 303 -3.93 -30.79 -10.44
CA LYS A 303 -4.88 -31.63 -9.70
C LYS A 303 -4.14 -32.47 -8.68
N ARG A 304 -4.69 -32.54 -7.47
CA ARG A 304 -4.12 -33.25 -6.33
C ARG A 304 -5.13 -34.24 -5.75
N LYS A 305 -4.67 -35.40 -5.31
CA LYS A 305 -5.49 -36.37 -4.61
C LYS A 305 -6.02 -35.82 -3.31
N LEU A 306 -7.33 -36.00 -3.05
CA LEU A 306 -7.96 -35.54 -1.83
C LEU A 306 -7.75 -36.55 -0.73
N GLN A 307 -6.70 -36.33 0.05
CA GLN A 307 -6.36 -37.12 1.24
C GLN A 307 -5.63 -36.26 2.26
N LEU A 308 -5.54 -36.70 3.50
CA LEU A 308 -4.74 -36.00 4.49
C LEU A 308 -3.23 -36.14 4.19
N TYR A 309 -2.50 -35.04 4.27
CA TYR A 309 -1.04 -34.93 4.18
C TYR A 309 -0.52 -34.36 5.49
N ASN A 310 0.28 -35.12 6.23
CA ASN A 310 0.77 -34.69 7.54
C ASN A 310 -0.36 -34.23 8.49
N GLY A 311 -1.52 -34.92 8.42
CA GLY A 311 -2.65 -34.67 9.29
C GLY A 311 -3.62 -33.57 8.84
N GLN A 312 -3.36 -32.82 7.76
CA GLN A 312 -4.29 -31.81 7.22
C GLN A 312 -4.22 -31.66 5.71
N VAL A 313 -5.26 -31.07 5.11
CA VAL A 313 -5.30 -30.66 3.71
C VAL A 313 -6.28 -29.50 3.52
N CYS A 314 -5.80 -28.39 2.89
CA CYS A 314 -6.68 -27.36 2.33
C CYS A 314 -7.08 -27.75 0.92
N PHE A 315 -8.35 -27.62 0.60
CA PHE A 315 -8.83 -28.08 -0.71
C PHE A 315 -10.02 -27.26 -1.23
N ARG A 316 -10.19 -27.28 -2.54
CA ARG A 316 -11.24 -26.61 -3.32
C ARG A 316 -11.48 -27.33 -4.63
N PHE A 317 -12.60 -27.07 -5.28
CA PHE A 317 -12.90 -27.65 -6.59
C PHE A 317 -13.68 -26.65 -7.45
N ILE A 318 -13.12 -26.26 -8.60
CA ILE A 318 -13.61 -25.14 -9.42
C ILE A 318 -14.98 -25.43 -10.05
N ASN A 319 -15.18 -26.64 -10.59
CA ASN A 319 -16.35 -26.98 -11.40
C ASN A 319 -17.27 -27.98 -10.70
N ARG A 320 -17.57 -27.77 -9.41
CA ARG A 320 -18.47 -28.67 -8.66
C ARG A 320 -19.90 -28.61 -9.23
N GLN A 321 -20.53 -29.76 -9.32
CA GLN A 321 -21.96 -29.89 -9.59
C GLN A 321 -22.70 -30.15 -8.28
N THR A 322 -24.02 -29.97 -8.27
CA THR A 322 -24.85 -30.13 -7.07
C THR A 322 -24.94 -31.60 -6.59
N ASP A 323 -24.72 -32.54 -7.48
CA ASP A 323 -24.67 -33.97 -7.20
C ASP A 323 -23.28 -34.50 -6.83
N ASN A 324 -22.31 -33.62 -6.67
CA ASN A 324 -20.97 -34.00 -6.26
C ASN A 324 -20.83 -33.93 -4.71
N TYR A 325 -20.15 -34.90 -4.14
CA TYR A 325 -19.73 -34.93 -2.77
C TYR A 325 -18.21 -35.10 -2.64
N TYR A 326 -17.61 -34.62 -1.59
CA TYR A 326 -16.18 -34.79 -1.31
C TYR A 326 -15.93 -36.12 -0.61
N GLN A 327 -14.82 -36.78 -0.99
CA GLN A 327 -14.35 -38.01 -0.41
C GLN A 327 -12.86 -37.90 -0.08
N ILE A 328 -12.55 -37.83 1.20
CA ILE A 328 -11.21 -37.57 1.74
C ILE A 328 -10.62 -38.90 2.19
N GLU A 329 -9.59 -39.38 1.49
CA GLU A 329 -8.91 -40.60 1.84
C GLU A 329 -7.87 -40.40 2.98
N ASN A 330 -7.33 -41.51 3.52
CA ASN A 330 -6.38 -41.52 4.63
C ASN A 330 -6.84 -40.69 5.84
N SER A 331 -8.14 -40.64 6.05
CA SER A 331 -8.78 -39.96 7.17
C SER A 331 -9.04 -40.93 8.33
N THR A 332 -9.39 -40.39 9.47
CA THR A 332 -9.72 -41.12 10.70
C THR A 332 -11.14 -40.80 11.14
N ALA A 333 -11.67 -41.53 12.09
CA ALA A 333 -12.99 -41.23 12.67
C ALA A 333 -13.02 -39.87 13.41
N THR A 334 -11.87 -39.32 13.75
CA THR A 334 -11.71 -38.02 14.41
C THR A 334 -11.50 -36.87 13.43
N THR A 335 -11.38 -37.15 12.13
CA THR A 335 -11.15 -36.14 11.10
C THR A 335 -12.29 -35.13 11.05
N LEU A 336 -11.95 -33.86 11.15
CA LEU A 336 -12.85 -32.72 11.04
C LEU A 336 -12.71 -32.05 9.68
N VAL A 337 -13.81 -31.48 9.21
CA VAL A 337 -13.81 -30.65 7.98
C VAL A 337 -14.40 -29.30 8.32
N TRP A 338 -13.66 -28.24 8.01
CA TRP A 338 -14.15 -26.87 8.17
C TRP A 338 -14.29 -26.18 6.81
N ASP A 339 -15.40 -25.47 6.60
CA ASP A 339 -15.52 -24.46 5.56
C ASP A 339 -14.80 -23.19 6.03
N VAL A 340 -13.75 -22.81 5.35
CA VAL A 340 -12.89 -21.65 5.63
C VAL A 340 -12.95 -20.61 4.53
N THR A 341 -13.98 -20.64 3.68
CA THR A 341 -14.24 -19.64 2.63
C THR A 341 -14.24 -18.21 3.20
N THR A 342 -14.74 -18.07 4.41
CA THR A 342 -14.59 -16.84 5.23
C THR A 342 -13.68 -17.17 6.42
N PRO A 343 -12.37 -16.89 6.32
CA PRO A 343 -11.36 -17.41 7.27
C PRO A 343 -11.59 -17.06 8.74
N HIS A 344 -12.17 -15.89 9.03
CA HIS A 344 -12.48 -15.44 10.39
C HIS A 344 -13.84 -15.95 10.90
N ARG A 345 -14.60 -16.70 10.08
CA ARG A 345 -15.88 -17.34 10.43
C ARG A 345 -15.92 -18.78 9.93
N PRO A 346 -14.95 -19.61 10.33
CA PRO A 346 -14.94 -21.00 9.93
C PRO A 346 -16.21 -21.71 10.43
N LYS A 347 -16.68 -22.71 9.66
CA LYS A 347 -17.85 -23.50 10.00
C LYS A 347 -17.48 -24.97 9.97
N ASN A 348 -17.84 -25.71 10.99
CA ASN A 348 -17.68 -27.16 11.01
C ASN A 348 -18.73 -27.82 10.11
N ILE A 349 -18.31 -28.82 9.35
CA ILE A 349 -19.22 -29.58 8.47
C ILE A 349 -19.44 -30.97 9.08
N THR A 350 -20.71 -31.41 9.16
CA THR A 350 -20.99 -32.78 9.55
C THR A 350 -20.54 -33.72 8.44
N THR A 351 -19.82 -34.79 8.82
CA THR A 351 -19.23 -35.74 7.89
C THR A 351 -19.69 -37.16 8.20
N SER A 352 -19.62 -38.04 7.23
CA SER A 352 -19.68 -39.49 7.43
C SER A 352 -18.31 -40.10 7.30
N PHE A 353 -17.98 -41.10 8.14
CA PHE A 353 -16.71 -41.81 8.10
C PHE A 353 -16.95 -43.29 7.86
N ASP A 354 -16.30 -43.85 6.84
CA ASP A 354 -16.30 -45.27 6.56
C ASP A 354 -14.99 -45.66 5.86
N ASN A 355 -14.43 -46.82 6.23
CA ASN A 355 -13.25 -47.40 5.60
C ASN A 355 -12.07 -46.43 5.32
N ASN A 356 -11.62 -45.70 6.36
CA ASN A 356 -10.56 -44.65 6.32
C ASN A 356 -10.87 -43.50 5.34
N THR A 357 -12.14 -43.23 5.11
CA THR A 357 -12.61 -42.20 4.21
C THR A 357 -13.65 -41.34 4.89
N THR A 358 -13.46 -40.02 4.87
CA THR A 358 -14.41 -39.03 5.35
C THR A 358 -15.15 -38.42 4.17
N SER A 359 -16.48 -38.38 4.22
CA SER A 359 -17.31 -37.87 3.13
C SER A 359 -18.29 -36.80 3.60
N PHE A 360 -18.57 -35.82 2.72
CA PHE A 360 -19.58 -34.78 2.94
C PHE A 360 -20.04 -34.15 1.63
N THR A 361 -21.25 -33.59 1.63
CA THR A 361 -21.81 -32.82 0.52
C THR A 361 -21.96 -31.36 0.92
N PRO A 362 -21.31 -30.40 0.26
CA PRO A 362 -21.51 -28.97 0.51
C PRO A 362 -22.94 -28.49 0.18
N GLU A 363 -23.36 -27.41 0.80
CA GLU A 363 -24.71 -26.85 0.63
C GLU A 363 -25.03 -26.42 -0.81
N ASP A 364 -24.03 -25.92 -1.56
CA ASP A 364 -24.20 -25.38 -2.91
C ASP A 364 -23.01 -25.76 -3.81
N ALA A 365 -23.07 -25.38 -5.09
CA ALA A 365 -22.02 -25.61 -6.09
C ALA A 365 -21.02 -24.45 -6.21
N GLN A 366 -21.03 -23.46 -5.33
CA GLN A 366 -20.08 -22.36 -5.37
C GLN A 366 -18.64 -22.82 -5.08
N LEU A 367 -17.66 -22.09 -5.59
CA LEU A 367 -16.27 -22.30 -5.21
C LEU A 367 -16.08 -21.94 -3.73
N ARG A 368 -15.72 -22.95 -2.94
CA ARG A 368 -15.48 -22.82 -1.51
C ARG A 368 -14.09 -23.34 -1.16
N GLU A 369 -13.55 -22.80 -0.06
CA GLU A 369 -12.30 -23.26 0.56
C GLU A 369 -12.63 -24.12 1.77
N PHE A 370 -12.06 -25.31 1.83
CA PHE A 370 -12.20 -26.24 2.93
C PHE A 370 -10.84 -26.60 3.51
N ILE A 371 -10.83 -26.96 4.79
CA ILE A 371 -9.69 -27.65 5.41
C ILE A 371 -10.21 -28.90 6.13
N ALA A 372 -9.56 -30.03 5.85
CA ALA A 372 -9.74 -31.24 6.64
C ALA A 372 -8.49 -31.47 7.48
N PHE A 373 -8.67 -31.91 8.71
CA PHE A 373 -7.58 -32.20 9.64
C PHE A 373 -7.94 -33.24 10.68
N ASP A 374 -6.92 -33.97 11.15
CA ASP A 374 -7.07 -34.94 12.25
C ASP A 374 -6.51 -34.31 13.54
N PRO A 375 -7.34 -33.97 14.54
CA PRO A 375 -6.89 -33.32 15.77
C PRO A 375 -5.97 -34.13 16.66
N GLU A 376 -5.82 -35.44 16.41
CA GLU A 376 -4.83 -36.29 17.10
C GLU A 376 -3.39 -36.06 16.57
N GLN A 377 -3.25 -35.32 15.49
CA GLN A 377 -1.95 -34.91 14.95
C GLN A 377 -1.43 -33.61 15.63
N ASN A 378 -0.16 -33.30 15.39
CA ASN A 378 0.42 -32.05 15.88
C ASN A 378 0.44 -31.01 14.75
N PHE A 379 0.03 -29.81 15.08
CA PHE A 379 0.03 -28.66 14.19
C PHE A 379 0.97 -27.57 14.69
N PRO A 380 1.39 -26.63 13.82
CA PRO A 380 2.17 -25.47 14.24
C PRO A 380 1.49 -24.69 15.37
N SER A 381 2.29 -24.16 16.28
CA SER A 381 1.82 -23.20 17.28
C SER A 381 2.08 -21.78 16.78
N PRO A 382 1.17 -20.83 17.06
CA PRO A 382 1.45 -19.44 16.76
C PRO A 382 2.60 -18.92 17.63
N SER A 383 3.31 -17.92 17.14
CA SER A 383 4.36 -17.25 17.90
C SER A 383 3.78 -16.18 18.82
N PHE A 384 4.27 -16.10 20.05
CA PHE A 384 3.99 -14.96 20.93
C PHE A 384 4.66 -13.70 20.37
N VAL A 385 3.90 -12.62 20.21
CA VAL A 385 4.44 -11.32 19.82
C VAL A 385 4.69 -10.48 21.08
N ARG A 386 3.63 -10.14 21.79
CA ARG A 386 3.69 -9.35 23.03
C ARG A 386 2.33 -9.32 23.74
N GLN A 387 2.35 -8.92 24.99
CA GLN A 387 1.17 -8.42 25.67
C GLN A 387 0.94 -6.97 25.23
N ILE A 388 -0.30 -6.57 24.95
CA ILE A 388 -0.64 -5.21 24.53
C ILE A 388 -1.40 -4.48 25.63
N GLU A 389 -1.21 -3.18 25.70
CA GLU A 389 -2.01 -2.29 26.54
C GLU A 389 -3.41 -2.11 25.96
N ASN A 390 -4.38 -1.88 26.83
CA ASN A 390 -5.74 -1.54 26.39
C ASN A 390 -5.74 -0.25 25.57
N GLN A 391 -6.50 -0.25 24.49
CA GLN A 391 -6.58 0.85 23.55
C GLN A 391 -8.00 0.99 22.99
N ASN A 392 -8.38 2.21 22.55
CA ASN A 392 -9.73 2.45 22.03
C ASN A 392 -9.74 3.63 21.05
N LEU A 393 -9.26 3.40 19.83
CA LEU A 393 -9.27 4.40 18.77
C LEU A 393 -10.67 4.65 18.23
N HIS A 394 -11.55 3.64 18.32
CA HIS A 394 -12.94 3.77 17.93
C HIS A 394 -13.72 4.77 18.79
N ALA A 395 -13.34 5.00 20.05
CA ALA A 395 -13.99 5.97 20.91
C ALA A 395 -13.42 7.40 20.81
N LEU A 396 -12.43 7.62 19.96
CA LEU A 396 -11.85 8.96 19.80
C LEU A 396 -12.88 9.93 19.20
N ASN A 397 -12.92 11.14 19.76
CA ASN A 397 -13.58 12.25 19.10
C ASN A 397 -12.88 12.56 17.77
N ILE A 398 -13.62 12.99 16.77
CA ILE A 398 -13.06 13.34 15.45
C ILE A 398 -12.04 14.48 15.61
N PRO A 399 -10.74 14.24 15.33
CA PRO A 399 -9.75 15.31 15.35
C PRO A 399 -9.76 16.07 14.01
N GLU A 400 -9.46 17.36 14.04
CA GLU A 400 -9.20 18.11 12.81
C GLU A 400 -7.83 17.75 12.22
N LEU A 401 -6.82 17.49 13.07
CA LEU A 401 -5.50 17.01 12.69
C LEU A 401 -5.22 15.66 13.35
N THR A 402 -4.95 14.66 12.55
CA THR A 402 -4.40 13.38 13.01
C THR A 402 -2.89 13.37 12.76
N ILE A 403 -2.09 13.05 13.76
CA ILE A 403 -0.65 12.83 13.65
C ILE A 403 -0.41 11.32 13.88
N ILE A 404 0.03 10.60 12.85
CA ILE A 404 0.45 9.21 12.98
C ILE A 404 1.96 9.20 13.19
N THR A 405 2.42 8.44 14.18
CA THR A 405 3.83 8.36 14.54
C THR A 405 4.24 6.97 15.02
N SER A 406 5.53 6.74 15.19
CA SER A 406 6.05 5.56 15.88
C SER A 406 6.19 5.82 17.38
N ALA A 407 6.28 4.75 18.18
CA ALA A 407 6.48 4.85 19.62
C ALA A 407 7.74 5.68 19.97
N ALA A 408 8.82 5.54 19.21
CA ALA A 408 10.08 6.25 19.41
C ALA A 408 9.96 7.78 19.25
N LEU A 409 9.06 8.23 18.39
CA LEU A 409 8.92 9.65 18.01
C LEU A 409 7.73 10.34 18.70
N GLN A 410 6.94 9.63 19.51
CA GLN A 410 5.70 10.12 20.09
C GLN A 410 5.86 11.43 20.90
N THR A 411 6.93 11.57 21.68
CA THR A 411 7.19 12.78 22.46
C THR A 411 7.33 14.02 21.60
N GLU A 412 8.05 13.93 20.49
CA GLU A 412 8.26 15.07 19.60
C GLU A 412 7.03 15.33 18.70
N ALA A 413 6.30 14.28 18.32
CA ALA A 413 5.00 14.42 17.65
C ALA A 413 3.97 15.16 18.52
N GLU A 414 3.95 14.87 19.82
CA GLU A 414 3.07 15.56 20.78
C GLU A 414 3.43 17.04 20.93
N ARG A 415 4.71 17.39 20.85
CA ARG A 415 5.14 18.80 20.81
C ARG A 415 4.59 19.53 19.58
N VAL A 416 4.59 18.88 18.41
CA VAL A 416 3.95 19.44 17.19
C VAL A 416 2.44 19.58 17.38
N ALA A 417 1.79 18.57 17.98
CA ALA A 417 0.37 18.63 18.30
C ALA A 417 0.03 19.82 19.21
N GLN A 418 0.88 20.10 20.18
CA GLN A 418 0.67 21.21 21.10
C GLN A 418 0.67 22.58 20.38
N LEU A 419 1.58 22.80 19.42
CA LEU A 419 1.56 24.03 18.61
C LEU A 419 0.22 24.23 17.88
N HIS A 420 -0.33 23.16 17.31
CA HIS A 420 -1.60 23.24 16.58
C HIS A 420 -2.81 23.39 17.52
N ARG A 421 -2.77 22.80 18.72
CA ARG A 421 -3.79 23.04 19.76
C ARG A 421 -3.79 24.49 20.25
N GLU A 422 -2.64 25.12 20.37
CA GLU A 422 -2.52 26.53 20.70
C GLU A 422 -3.13 27.44 19.63
N GLU A 423 -3.16 26.98 18.38
CA GLU A 423 -3.87 27.64 17.26
C GLU A 423 -5.37 27.25 17.16
N GLY A 424 -5.88 26.44 18.08
CA GLY A 424 -7.30 26.09 18.19
C GLY A 424 -7.74 24.84 17.45
N LEU A 425 -6.82 24.03 16.89
CA LEU A 425 -7.18 22.75 16.28
C LEU A 425 -7.37 21.66 17.34
N THR A 426 -8.32 20.76 17.09
CA THR A 426 -8.38 19.49 17.81
C THR A 426 -7.38 18.51 17.19
N VAL A 427 -6.46 17.98 18.01
CA VAL A 427 -5.35 17.14 17.52
C VAL A 427 -5.25 15.82 18.27
N ALA A 428 -5.20 14.71 17.54
CA ALA A 428 -4.86 13.38 18.05
C ALA A 428 -3.47 12.96 17.57
N VAL A 429 -2.64 12.45 18.48
CA VAL A 429 -1.36 11.78 18.17
C VAL A 429 -1.54 10.30 18.41
N ILE A 430 -1.33 9.48 17.38
CA ILE A 430 -1.65 8.06 17.40
C ILE A 430 -0.42 7.26 16.94
N GLU A 431 -0.02 6.30 17.77
CA GLU A 431 1.02 5.34 17.41
C GLU A 431 0.51 4.36 16.35
N GLN A 432 1.32 4.11 15.32
CA GLN A 432 0.93 3.26 14.19
C GLN A 432 0.52 1.83 14.60
N GLU A 433 1.19 1.22 15.59
CA GLU A 433 0.84 -0.15 16.03
C GLU A 433 -0.59 -0.21 16.59
N LYS A 434 -1.04 0.84 17.28
CA LYS A 434 -2.43 0.92 17.77
C LYS A 434 -3.43 0.93 16.62
N ILE A 435 -3.06 1.59 15.50
CA ILE A 435 -3.90 1.59 14.29
C ILE A 435 -3.93 0.19 13.68
N PHE A 436 -2.79 -0.47 13.55
CA PHE A 436 -2.76 -1.84 13.03
C PHE A 436 -3.60 -2.78 13.89
N ASN A 437 -3.52 -2.66 15.21
CA ASN A 437 -4.26 -3.51 16.13
C ASN A 437 -5.78 -3.44 15.88
N GLU A 438 -6.35 -2.25 15.69
CA GLU A 438 -7.80 -2.08 15.51
C GLU A 438 -8.25 -2.17 14.04
N PHE A 439 -7.45 -1.71 13.06
CA PHE A 439 -7.89 -1.52 11.68
C PHE A 439 -7.27 -2.50 10.65
N SER A 440 -6.33 -3.37 11.09
CA SER A 440 -5.74 -4.41 10.24
C SER A 440 -5.43 -5.71 10.99
N SER A 441 -6.22 -6.03 12.01
CA SER A 441 -6.03 -7.26 12.83
C SER A 441 -4.61 -7.40 13.40
N GLY A 442 -3.95 -6.27 13.71
CA GLY A 442 -2.59 -6.24 14.23
C GLY A 442 -1.48 -6.46 13.20
N THR A 443 -1.84 -6.81 11.97
CA THR A 443 -0.89 -6.99 10.87
C THR A 443 -0.55 -5.62 10.27
N PRO A 444 0.72 -5.25 10.10
CA PRO A 444 1.07 -4.01 9.41
C PRO A 444 0.45 -3.94 8.01
N ASP A 445 -0.35 -2.90 7.75
CA ASP A 445 -0.95 -2.61 6.44
C ASP A 445 -1.18 -1.10 6.31
N ALA A 446 -0.73 -0.50 5.21
CA ALA A 446 -0.90 0.93 4.96
C ALA A 446 -2.39 1.34 4.89
N SER A 447 -3.27 0.43 4.43
CA SER A 447 -4.71 0.66 4.41
C SER A 447 -5.33 0.84 5.79
N ALA A 448 -4.65 0.42 6.87
CA ALA A 448 -5.13 0.65 8.24
C ALA A 448 -5.16 2.15 8.59
N TYR A 449 -4.15 2.92 8.16
CA TYR A 449 -4.16 4.39 8.35
C TYR A 449 -5.35 5.02 7.63
N ARG A 450 -5.60 4.58 6.40
CA ARG A 450 -6.72 5.06 5.61
C ARG A 450 -8.08 4.66 6.21
N ARG A 451 -8.20 3.46 6.79
CA ARG A 451 -9.41 3.00 7.49
C ARG A 451 -9.72 3.84 8.74
N LEU A 452 -8.71 4.19 9.52
CA LEU A 452 -8.86 5.12 10.64
C LEU A 452 -9.40 6.48 10.16
N MET A 453 -8.80 7.05 9.11
CA MET A 453 -9.23 8.34 8.57
C MET A 453 -10.63 8.26 7.95
N LYS A 454 -10.98 7.13 7.31
CA LYS A 454 -12.34 6.86 6.78
C LYS A 454 -13.37 6.84 7.90
N MET A 455 -13.09 6.18 9.03
CA MET A 455 -13.98 6.18 10.18
C MET A 455 -14.26 7.60 10.69
N PHE A 456 -13.24 8.44 10.82
CA PHE A 456 -13.43 9.85 11.20
C PHE A 456 -14.23 10.62 10.13
N TYR A 457 -13.95 10.38 8.86
CA TYR A 457 -14.63 11.03 7.74
C TYR A 457 -16.12 10.69 7.69
N ASP A 458 -16.49 9.42 7.87
CA ASP A 458 -17.86 8.96 7.81
C ASP A 458 -18.70 9.38 9.04
N ARG A 459 -18.05 9.58 10.19
CA ARG A 459 -18.71 10.01 11.42
C ARG A 459 -19.08 11.48 11.48
N VAL A 460 -18.77 12.25 10.44
CA VAL A 460 -19.16 13.67 10.34
C VAL A 460 -20.64 13.77 10.04
N GLU A 461 -21.49 14.00 11.02
CA GLU A 461 -22.96 14.09 10.92
C GLU A 461 -23.46 15.38 10.24
N GLY A 462 -22.97 15.72 9.06
CA GLY A 462 -23.39 16.94 8.34
C GLY A 462 -22.90 18.26 8.98
N ASN A 463 -22.18 18.20 10.08
CA ASN A 463 -21.55 19.34 10.70
C ASN A 463 -20.13 19.51 10.16
N GLU A 464 -20.00 20.30 9.08
CA GLU A 464 -18.70 20.54 8.44
C GLU A 464 -17.65 21.18 9.36
N ASN A 465 -18.05 21.68 10.51
CA ASN A 465 -17.13 22.27 11.50
C ASN A 465 -16.39 21.22 12.35
N VAL A 466 -16.80 19.95 12.30
CA VAL A 466 -16.22 18.84 13.05
C VAL A 466 -15.83 17.73 12.08
N ARG A 467 -14.84 17.94 11.25
CA ARG A 467 -14.39 16.95 10.28
C ARG A 467 -12.87 16.81 10.31
N PRO A 468 -12.33 15.63 9.94
CA PRO A 468 -10.90 15.50 9.73
C PRO A 468 -10.48 16.41 8.56
N ARG A 469 -9.49 17.23 8.78
CA ARG A 469 -8.97 18.18 7.80
C ARG A 469 -7.56 17.85 7.35
N TYR A 470 -6.75 17.32 8.27
CA TYR A 470 -5.32 17.10 8.04
C TYR A 470 -4.84 15.77 8.58
N LEU A 471 -3.87 15.20 7.88
CA LEU A 471 -3.07 14.05 8.31
C LEU A 471 -1.60 14.41 8.24
N LEU A 472 -0.86 14.25 9.34
CA LEU A 472 0.58 14.35 9.38
C LEU A 472 1.18 12.98 9.70
N LEU A 473 2.06 12.50 8.83
CA LEU A 473 2.87 11.31 9.06
C LEU A 473 4.20 11.77 9.67
N PHE A 474 4.36 11.54 10.97
CA PHE A 474 5.54 11.97 11.73
C PHE A 474 6.51 10.81 11.91
N GLY A 475 7.32 10.57 10.90
CA GLY A 475 8.29 9.48 10.78
C GLY A 475 8.71 9.30 9.33
N ASP A 476 9.83 8.62 9.15
CA ASP A 476 10.41 8.35 7.84
C ASP A 476 9.64 7.27 7.08
N GLY A 477 9.90 7.13 5.78
CA GLY A 477 9.35 6.10 4.91
C GLY A 477 10.41 5.14 4.41
N SER A 478 9.97 4.08 3.72
CA SER A 478 10.88 3.16 3.04
C SER A 478 10.20 2.57 1.81
N TYR A 479 10.97 2.40 0.73
CA TYR A 479 10.51 1.62 -0.42
C TYR A 479 10.31 0.12 -0.07
N ASN A 480 11.01 -0.38 0.96
CA ASN A 480 10.86 -1.75 1.45
C ASN A 480 10.07 -1.78 2.77
N ASN A 481 8.76 -1.64 2.65
CA ASN A 481 7.85 -1.62 3.79
C ASN A 481 7.94 -2.88 4.65
N ARG A 482 8.07 -4.10 4.07
CA ARG A 482 8.20 -5.35 4.83
C ARG A 482 9.41 -5.32 5.75
N LYS A 483 10.58 -4.98 5.19
CA LYS A 483 11.84 -4.90 5.96
C LYS A 483 11.76 -3.84 7.06
N SER A 484 11.09 -2.73 6.81
CA SER A 484 10.89 -1.67 7.81
C SER A 484 10.03 -2.15 8.96
N MET A 485 8.99 -2.93 8.67
CA MET A 485 8.06 -3.45 9.69
C MET A 485 8.60 -4.65 10.49
N GLU A 486 9.67 -5.29 10.06
CA GLU A 486 10.40 -6.26 10.91
C GLU A 486 10.88 -5.64 12.22
N LYS A 487 11.13 -4.33 12.22
CA LYS A 487 11.57 -3.55 13.38
C LYS A 487 10.43 -2.84 14.12
N LEU A 488 9.17 -3.12 13.80
CA LEU A 488 8.01 -2.42 14.38
C LEU A 488 8.03 -2.38 15.92
N HIS A 489 8.47 -3.45 16.55
CA HIS A 489 8.53 -3.57 18.02
C HIS A 489 9.87 -3.13 18.62
N SER A 490 10.79 -2.62 17.81
CA SER A 490 12.04 -2.03 18.30
C SER A 490 11.78 -0.67 18.92
N PRO A 491 12.41 -0.35 20.09
CA PRO A 491 12.35 0.98 20.67
C PRO A 491 12.93 2.08 19.76
N GLU A 492 13.67 1.69 18.73
CA GLU A 492 14.30 2.59 17.76
C GLU A 492 13.50 2.71 16.46
N CYS A 493 12.33 2.03 16.35
CA CYS A 493 11.51 2.10 15.15
C CYS A 493 10.98 3.53 14.95
N ASN A 494 11.36 4.14 13.85
CA ASN A 494 11.00 5.49 13.43
C ASN A 494 10.37 5.52 12.04
N MET A 495 10.21 4.34 11.43
CA MET A 495 9.61 4.17 10.11
C MET A 495 8.09 4.09 10.20
N LEU A 496 7.42 4.73 9.26
CA LEU A 496 6.00 4.61 9.01
C LEU A 496 5.78 3.99 7.64
N LEU A 497 4.69 3.25 7.48
CA LEU A 497 4.34 2.69 6.18
C LEU A 497 4.13 3.79 5.14
N THR A 498 4.50 3.46 3.91
CA THR A 498 4.20 4.22 2.70
C THR A 498 3.21 3.44 1.84
N TYR A 499 2.36 4.12 1.09
CA TYR A 499 1.62 3.48 0.01
C TYR A 499 2.39 3.64 -1.30
N GLN A 500 2.57 2.55 -2.01
CA GLN A 500 3.31 2.52 -3.27
C GLN A 500 2.45 1.95 -4.39
N SER A 501 2.77 2.37 -5.63
CA SER A 501 2.18 1.79 -6.84
C SER A 501 2.39 0.28 -6.92
N LYS A 502 1.46 -0.40 -7.61
CA LYS A 502 1.52 -1.87 -7.77
C LYS A 502 2.63 -2.34 -8.71
N THR A 503 3.14 -1.47 -9.58
CA THR A 503 4.23 -1.77 -10.51
C THR A 503 5.56 -1.22 -10.00
N SER A 504 6.66 -1.92 -10.33
CA SER A 504 8.05 -1.53 -9.99
C SER A 504 8.97 -1.57 -11.20
N ILE A 505 8.43 -1.66 -12.43
CA ILE A 505 9.21 -1.92 -13.63
C ILE A 505 9.45 -0.72 -14.54
N ASP A 506 8.78 0.38 -14.29
CA ASP A 506 8.94 1.65 -15.04
C ASP A 506 8.92 2.81 -14.05
N GLU A 507 9.90 3.69 -14.10
CA GLU A 507 10.07 4.80 -13.17
C GLU A 507 8.86 5.77 -13.17
N ARG A 508 8.22 5.95 -14.33
CA ARG A 508 7.06 6.83 -14.49
C ARG A 508 5.78 6.28 -13.87
N GLU A 509 5.72 4.97 -13.65
CA GLU A 509 4.56 4.26 -13.11
C GLU A 509 4.82 3.73 -11.68
N SER A 510 6.08 3.84 -11.22
CA SER A 510 6.52 3.37 -9.90
C SER A 510 6.76 4.54 -8.98
N PHE A 511 5.87 4.74 -8.00
CA PHE A 511 5.93 5.90 -7.11
C PHE A 511 5.38 5.58 -5.72
N VAL A 512 5.77 6.40 -4.75
CA VAL A 512 5.16 6.50 -3.43
C VAL A 512 4.16 7.66 -3.43
N ILE A 513 3.00 7.47 -2.80
CA ILE A 513 1.94 8.49 -2.74
C ILE A 513 1.22 8.50 -1.40
N GLU A 514 1.34 9.63 -0.69
CA GLU A 514 0.67 9.85 0.58
C GLU A 514 -0.82 10.20 0.43
N ASP A 515 -1.24 10.67 -0.75
CA ASP A 515 -2.64 11.01 -1.03
C ASP A 515 -3.59 9.81 -0.87
N TYR A 516 -3.08 8.58 -1.01
CA TYR A 516 -3.83 7.35 -0.76
C TYR A 516 -4.53 7.36 0.60
N PHE A 517 -3.87 7.88 1.63
CA PHE A 517 -4.45 7.96 2.97
C PHE A 517 -5.61 8.97 3.09
N GLY A 518 -5.77 9.83 2.09
CA GLY A 518 -6.83 10.83 2.00
C GLY A 518 -7.91 10.54 0.96
N PHE A 519 -7.87 9.40 0.27
CA PHE A 519 -8.94 8.96 -0.63
C PHE A 519 -10.06 8.30 0.18
N LEU A 520 -11.00 9.11 0.69
CA LEU A 520 -11.99 8.69 1.69
C LEU A 520 -13.41 8.52 1.15
N GLU A 521 -13.64 8.77 -0.13
CA GLU A 521 -14.91 8.47 -0.78
C GLU A 521 -15.05 6.95 -0.98
N ASP A 522 -16.26 6.40 -0.98
CA ASP A 522 -16.51 4.94 -0.99
C ASP A 522 -15.93 4.23 -2.22
N ASN A 523 -15.95 4.90 -3.38
CA ASN A 523 -15.46 4.37 -4.65
C ASN A 523 -14.02 4.82 -4.97
N SER A 524 -13.23 5.18 -3.95
CA SER A 524 -11.84 5.61 -4.15
C SER A 524 -10.84 4.64 -3.52
N GLY A 525 -9.59 4.68 -3.99
CA GLY A 525 -8.45 3.91 -3.48
C GLY A 525 -7.81 2.94 -4.46
N GLU A 526 -8.49 2.57 -5.53
CA GLU A 526 -7.91 1.72 -6.59
C GLU A 526 -7.37 2.54 -7.78
N GLU A 527 -8.04 3.65 -8.11
CA GLU A 527 -7.72 4.51 -9.26
C GLU A 527 -6.97 5.77 -8.80
N ILE A 528 -5.84 5.59 -8.15
CA ILE A 528 -5.06 6.66 -7.49
C ILE A 528 -4.71 7.86 -8.39
N LYS A 529 -4.74 7.70 -9.73
CA LYS A 529 -4.48 8.79 -10.70
C LYS A 529 -5.66 9.73 -10.87
N VAL A 530 -6.87 9.32 -10.49
CA VAL A 530 -8.10 10.09 -10.68
C VAL A 530 -8.89 10.32 -9.39
N ASP A 531 -8.58 9.59 -8.34
CA ASP A 531 -9.21 9.72 -7.03
C ASP A 531 -8.94 11.10 -6.43
N LYS A 532 -9.90 11.60 -5.64
CA LYS A 532 -9.82 12.93 -5.04
C LYS A 532 -9.44 12.87 -3.58
N VAL A 533 -8.39 13.58 -3.22
CA VAL A 533 -7.97 13.70 -1.83
C VAL A 533 -8.96 14.54 -1.03
N CYS A 534 -9.35 14.03 0.14
CA CYS A 534 -10.29 14.69 1.06
C CYS A 534 -9.58 15.50 2.16
N LEU A 535 -8.30 15.25 2.40
CA LEU A 535 -7.49 15.82 3.48
C LEU A 535 -6.28 16.59 2.94
N GLY A 536 -5.77 17.53 3.72
CA GLY A 536 -4.39 18.03 3.56
C GLY A 536 -3.44 17.03 4.21
N ILE A 537 -2.46 16.51 3.46
CA ILE A 537 -1.56 15.46 3.94
C ILE A 537 -0.12 15.94 3.83
N GLY A 538 0.68 15.65 4.85
CA GLY A 538 2.11 15.89 4.86
C GLY A 538 2.88 14.83 5.63
N ARG A 539 4.18 14.76 5.37
CA ARG A 539 5.11 13.89 6.09
C ARG A 539 6.29 14.68 6.65
N PHE A 540 6.69 14.36 7.87
CA PHE A 540 7.99 14.71 8.39
C PHE A 540 8.89 13.49 8.25
N PRO A 541 9.76 13.42 7.25
CA PRO A 541 10.62 12.26 6.99
C PRO A 541 11.78 12.25 7.99
N ILE A 542 11.48 11.80 9.20
CA ILE A 542 12.39 11.86 10.34
C ILE A 542 12.84 10.44 10.70
N SER A 543 14.11 10.18 10.49
CA SER A 543 14.75 8.87 10.72
C SER A 543 15.41 8.73 12.10
N SER A 544 15.32 9.72 13.00
CA SER A 544 15.89 9.62 14.35
C SER A 544 15.25 10.58 15.37
N ILE A 545 15.26 10.18 16.63
CA ILE A 545 14.79 11.05 17.75
C ILE A 545 15.57 12.37 17.80
N LYS A 546 16.88 12.35 17.49
CA LYS A 546 17.70 13.55 17.42
C LYS A 546 17.18 14.52 16.35
N ASN A 547 16.96 14.03 15.14
CA ASN A 547 16.42 14.84 14.04
C ASN A 547 15.02 15.35 14.36
N ALA A 548 14.16 14.51 14.97
CA ALA A 548 12.82 14.91 15.42
C ALA A 548 12.90 16.15 16.32
N ARG A 549 13.73 16.11 17.36
CA ARG A 549 13.90 17.22 18.28
C ARG A 549 14.38 18.49 17.58
N LEU A 550 15.40 18.37 16.72
CA LEU A 550 15.98 19.52 16.02
C LEU A 550 14.98 20.19 15.07
N VAL A 551 14.20 19.37 14.32
CA VAL A 551 13.16 19.88 13.41
C VAL A 551 12.01 20.51 14.19
N VAL A 552 11.57 19.91 15.29
CA VAL A 552 10.51 20.48 16.12
C VAL A 552 10.97 21.78 16.79
N ASP A 553 12.22 21.85 17.26
CA ASP A 553 12.80 23.09 17.80
C ASP A 553 12.88 24.19 16.72
N LYS A 554 13.20 23.83 15.47
CA LYS A 554 13.16 24.76 14.33
C LYS A 554 11.74 25.28 14.09
N LEU A 555 10.74 24.40 14.11
CA LEU A 555 9.34 24.75 13.95
C LEU A 555 8.86 25.69 15.06
N TYR A 556 9.20 25.39 16.31
CA TYR A 556 8.88 26.26 17.45
C TYR A 556 9.49 27.68 17.31
N ARG A 557 10.76 27.77 16.89
CA ARG A 557 11.39 29.07 16.63
C ARG A 557 10.67 29.84 15.53
N TYR A 558 10.30 29.16 14.44
CA TYR A 558 9.62 29.78 13.30
C TYR A 558 8.23 30.32 13.68
N VAL A 559 7.43 29.53 14.39
CA VAL A 559 6.06 29.90 14.78
C VAL A 559 6.08 31.07 15.78
N HIS A 560 7.07 31.13 16.68
CA HIS A 560 7.19 32.18 17.70
C HIS A 560 8.06 33.36 17.26
N ASP A 561 8.56 33.34 16.00
CA ASP A 561 9.36 34.43 15.46
C ASP A 561 8.53 35.72 15.33
N LYS A 562 9.06 36.81 15.94
CA LYS A 562 8.44 38.14 15.91
C LYS A 562 9.07 39.07 14.87
N ASP A 563 9.89 38.54 13.95
CA ASP A 563 10.40 39.33 12.82
C ASP A 563 9.27 39.52 11.80
N PHE A 564 8.68 40.71 11.79
CA PHE A 564 7.67 41.14 10.82
C PHE A 564 8.29 42.01 9.71
N SER A 565 9.58 41.86 9.45
CA SER A 565 10.27 42.59 8.39
C SER A 565 9.88 42.17 6.97
N SER A 566 10.31 42.95 6.00
CA SER A 566 9.85 42.86 4.59
C SER A 566 10.18 41.56 3.87
N TRP A 567 11.03 40.69 4.42
CA TRP A 567 11.33 39.41 3.78
C TRP A 567 10.08 38.52 3.60
N LYS A 568 9.07 38.65 4.48
CA LYS A 568 7.80 37.94 4.38
C LYS A 568 6.94 38.37 3.18
N ASN A 569 7.34 39.45 2.48
CA ASN A 569 6.69 39.86 1.23
C ASN A 569 7.52 39.46 -0.02
N ASN A 570 8.71 38.88 0.16
CA ASN A 570 9.56 38.47 -0.94
C ASN A 570 9.20 37.06 -1.40
N ILE A 571 9.01 36.88 -2.68
CA ILE A 571 8.84 35.59 -3.35
C ILE A 571 9.93 35.49 -4.43
N CYS A 572 10.69 34.41 -4.42
CA CYS A 572 11.68 34.15 -5.45
C CYS A 572 11.17 33.03 -6.35
N ILE A 573 11.13 33.26 -7.66
CA ILE A 573 10.81 32.26 -8.67
C ILE A 573 12.04 32.07 -9.53
N ALA A 574 12.55 30.83 -9.57
CA ALA A 574 13.71 30.46 -10.34
C ALA A 574 13.34 29.41 -11.40
N ALA A 575 13.95 29.51 -12.57
CA ALA A 575 13.81 28.56 -13.66
C ALA A 575 15.17 28.23 -14.27
N ASP A 576 15.36 26.97 -14.66
CA ASP A 576 16.53 26.58 -15.43
C ASP A 576 16.40 26.95 -16.92
N ASP A 577 17.47 26.74 -17.67
CA ASP A 577 17.47 26.82 -19.13
C ASP A 577 17.13 25.47 -19.77
N GLY A 578 17.24 25.37 -21.05
CA GLY A 578 16.94 24.17 -21.79
C GLY A 578 15.45 24.09 -22.20
N ASP A 579 15.09 22.99 -22.85
CA ASP A 579 13.75 22.69 -23.36
C ASP A 579 13.05 23.86 -24.06
N GLU A 580 13.81 24.64 -24.85
CA GLU A 580 13.34 25.81 -25.62
C GLU A 580 12.67 26.90 -24.71
N ALA A 581 13.22 27.13 -23.51
CA ALA A 581 12.79 28.10 -22.52
C ALA A 581 11.38 27.77 -21.88
N ILE A 582 10.88 26.56 -21.98
CA ILE A 582 9.59 26.17 -21.47
C ILE A 582 9.45 26.40 -19.96
N HIS A 583 10.54 26.16 -19.20
CA HIS A 583 10.54 26.33 -17.74
C HIS A 583 10.46 27.81 -17.34
N ALA A 584 11.12 28.71 -18.06
CA ALA A 584 10.99 30.15 -17.86
C ALA A 584 9.58 30.65 -18.18
N GLU A 585 8.94 30.13 -19.25
CA GLU A 585 7.56 30.45 -19.57
C GLU A 585 6.57 29.94 -18.52
N GLN A 586 6.80 28.74 -17.98
CA GLN A 586 5.98 28.18 -16.89
C GLN A 586 6.12 29.01 -15.60
N ALA A 587 7.34 29.42 -15.30
CA ALA A 587 7.64 30.31 -14.17
C ALA A 587 6.97 31.66 -14.32
N ASP A 588 6.95 32.22 -15.52
CA ASP A 588 6.22 33.48 -15.82
C ASP A 588 4.73 33.33 -15.61
N ARG A 589 4.11 32.28 -16.07
CA ARG A 589 2.67 32.02 -15.83
C ARG A 589 2.34 31.91 -14.33
N GLY A 590 3.21 31.30 -13.55
CA GLY A 590 3.09 31.26 -12.07
C GLY A 590 3.24 32.66 -11.45
N SER A 591 4.24 33.42 -11.88
CA SER A 591 4.47 34.80 -11.47
C SER A 591 3.30 35.72 -11.79
N ASP A 592 2.80 35.65 -13.03
CA ASP A 592 1.64 36.46 -13.46
C ASP A 592 0.40 36.17 -12.62
N THR A 593 0.17 34.93 -12.23
CA THR A 593 -0.92 34.55 -11.34
C THR A 593 -0.80 35.27 -9.99
N LEU A 594 0.38 35.39 -9.41
CA LEU A 594 0.63 36.12 -8.15
C LEU A 594 0.48 37.64 -8.33
N LEU A 595 0.98 38.19 -9.44
CA LEU A 595 0.87 39.62 -9.75
C LEU A 595 -0.57 40.04 -9.99
N LEU A 596 -1.37 39.22 -10.68
CA LEU A 596 -2.84 39.44 -10.83
C LEU A 596 -3.54 39.41 -9.45
N LYS A 597 -3.10 38.53 -8.54
CA LYS A 597 -3.63 38.47 -7.18
C LYS A 597 -3.32 39.74 -6.39
N ASN A 598 -2.12 40.30 -6.53
CA ASN A 598 -1.76 41.61 -5.95
C ASN A 598 -2.70 42.72 -6.44
N THR A 599 -3.11 42.68 -7.72
CA THR A 599 -4.04 43.64 -8.29
C THR A 599 -5.43 43.52 -7.71
N SER A 600 -5.93 42.30 -7.53
CA SER A 600 -7.25 42.01 -6.94
C SER A 600 -7.28 42.17 -5.42
N GLN A 601 -6.13 41.99 -4.75
CA GLN A 601 -5.94 42.10 -3.30
C GLN A 601 -4.73 43.02 -2.99
N PRO A 602 -4.85 44.34 -3.13
CA PRO A 602 -3.71 45.26 -3.04
C PRO A 602 -2.94 45.25 -1.71
N ARG A 603 -3.55 44.69 -0.66
CA ARG A 603 -2.93 44.56 0.68
C ARG A 603 -1.87 43.48 0.76
N LEU A 604 -1.79 42.55 -0.21
CA LEU A 604 -0.78 41.49 -0.19
C LEU A 604 0.62 42.05 -0.46
N GLY A 605 0.80 42.91 -1.48
CA GLY A 605 2.01 43.67 -1.72
C GLY A 605 3.28 42.86 -1.94
N PHE A 606 3.17 41.65 -2.54
CA PHE A 606 4.33 40.78 -2.75
C PHE A 606 5.30 41.35 -3.76
N ARG A 607 6.59 41.16 -3.48
CA ARG A 607 7.70 41.38 -4.43
C ARG A 607 8.08 40.04 -5.03
N VAL A 608 7.94 39.90 -6.35
CA VAL A 608 8.31 38.69 -7.07
C VAL A 608 9.67 38.95 -7.73
N ASN A 609 10.70 38.27 -7.24
CA ASN A 609 12.04 38.26 -7.80
C ASN A 609 12.16 37.05 -8.75
N LYS A 610 12.60 37.29 -9.97
CA LYS A 610 12.73 36.26 -11.02
C LYS A 610 14.21 35.99 -11.25
N ILE A 611 14.61 34.71 -11.19
CA ILE A 611 15.95 34.24 -11.50
C ILE A 611 15.80 33.18 -12.60
N TYR A 612 15.76 33.59 -13.85
CA TYR A 612 15.75 32.73 -15.02
C TYR A 612 17.16 32.65 -15.55
N ILE A 613 17.75 31.44 -15.51
CA ILE A 613 19.20 31.31 -15.78
C ILE A 613 19.58 31.71 -17.21
N ASP A 614 18.69 31.56 -18.20
CA ASP A 614 18.83 32.06 -19.54
C ASP A 614 19.15 33.58 -19.65
N SER A 615 18.76 34.35 -18.63
CA SER A 615 19.00 35.81 -18.58
C SER A 615 20.39 36.16 -18.08
N TYR A 616 21.20 35.18 -17.70
CA TYR A 616 22.53 35.36 -17.13
C TYR A 616 23.62 34.85 -18.08
N TYR A 617 24.86 35.34 -17.88
CA TYR A 617 25.98 34.88 -18.67
C TYR A 617 26.42 33.46 -18.28
N MET A 618 26.42 32.56 -19.25
CA MET A 618 26.95 31.22 -19.09
C MET A 618 28.46 31.21 -19.28
N ASP A 619 29.20 30.70 -18.31
CA ASP A 619 30.64 30.47 -18.43
C ASP A 619 30.91 29.38 -19.49
N PRO A 620 31.62 29.70 -20.59
CA PRO A 620 31.84 28.74 -21.68
C PRO A 620 32.67 27.51 -21.26
N GLN A 621 33.49 27.63 -20.22
CA GLN A 621 34.37 26.55 -19.76
C GLN A 621 33.64 25.57 -18.84
N THR A 622 32.90 26.08 -17.89
CA THR A 622 32.20 25.26 -16.87
C THR A 622 30.78 24.91 -17.26
N LYS A 623 30.22 25.60 -18.26
CA LYS A 623 28.80 25.50 -18.64
C LYS A 623 27.84 25.82 -17.48
N LYS A 624 28.26 26.72 -16.57
CA LYS A 624 27.49 27.13 -15.40
C LYS A 624 27.13 28.60 -15.45
N TYR A 625 26.17 29.00 -14.62
CA TYR A 625 25.68 30.37 -14.49
C TYR A 625 26.03 30.96 -13.12
N PRO A 626 27.29 31.33 -12.87
CA PRO A 626 27.76 31.75 -11.53
C PRO A 626 27.10 33.03 -11.02
N GLU A 627 26.59 33.90 -11.91
CA GLU A 627 25.88 35.12 -11.50
C GLU A 627 24.46 34.83 -11.07
N ALA A 628 23.75 33.89 -11.71
CA ALA A 628 22.45 33.44 -11.29
C ALA A 628 22.52 32.76 -9.90
N ASN A 629 23.52 31.91 -9.68
CA ASN A 629 23.80 31.29 -8.40
C ASN A 629 24.02 32.31 -7.29
N ARG A 630 24.92 33.30 -7.53
CA ARG A 630 25.18 34.36 -6.55
C ARG A 630 23.94 35.17 -6.19
N GLU A 631 23.09 35.48 -7.15
CA GLU A 631 21.86 36.21 -6.89
C GLU A 631 20.89 35.34 -6.09
N LEU A 632 20.76 34.02 -6.39
CA LEU A 632 19.95 33.10 -5.62
C LEU A 632 20.44 33.00 -4.16
N MET A 633 21.74 32.82 -3.93
CA MET A 633 22.32 32.75 -2.59
C MET A 633 22.13 34.08 -1.82
N LYS A 634 22.17 35.21 -2.50
CA LYS A 634 21.83 36.50 -1.92
C LYS A 634 20.37 36.56 -1.49
N GLN A 635 19.43 36.08 -2.30
CA GLN A 635 18.00 36.00 -1.94
C GLN A 635 17.77 35.13 -0.71
N PHE A 636 18.45 34.00 -0.57
CA PHE A 636 18.40 33.17 0.64
C PHE A 636 18.90 33.94 1.87
N ASN A 637 19.98 34.70 1.77
CA ASN A 637 20.53 35.47 2.88
C ASN A 637 19.65 36.68 3.26
N GLU A 638 19.05 37.37 2.29
CA GLU A 638 18.11 38.48 2.53
C GLU A 638 16.75 37.99 3.06
N GLY A 639 16.37 36.77 2.74
CA GLY A 639 15.14 36.11 3.15
C GLY A 639 13.99 36.29 2.15
N MET A 640 13.23 35.22 2.01
CA MET A 640 12.02 35.16 1.20
C MET A 640 10.96 34.29 1.89
N LEU A 641 9.69 34.56 1.65
CA LEU A 641 8.57 33.77 2.19
C LEU A 641 8.39 32.47 1.42
N VAL A 642 8.53 32.55 0.08
CA VAL A 642 8.37 31.42 -0.83
C VAL A 642 9.54 31.39 -1.80
N PHE A 643 10.12 30.22 -1.98
CA PHE A 643 11.01 29.87 -3.06
C PHE A 643 10.32 28.90 -3.98
N ASN A 644 10.12 29.26 -5.24
CA ASN A 644 9.54 28.40 -6.27
C ASN A 644 10.58 28.12 -7.36
N TYR A 645 10.89 26.86 -7.59
CA TYR A 645 11.79 26.41 -8.64
C TYR A 645 11.05 25.56 -9.66
N ILE A 646 11.29 25.82 -10.94
CA ILE A 646 10.74 25.04 -12.06
C ILE A 646 11.89 24.68 -12.96
N GLY A 647 12.09 23.39 -13.21
CA GLY A 647 13.21 22.91 -14.03
C GLY A 647 13.58 21.48 -13.71
N HIS A 648 14.77 21.11 -14.14
CA HIS A 648 15.33 19.79 -13.93
C HIS A 648 15.98 19.65 -12.54
N ASN A 649 16.09 18.42 -12.05
CA ASN A 649 16.86 18.07 -10.87
C ASN A 649 17.55 16.72 -11.07
N ASP A 650 18.74 16.62 -10.55
CA ASP A 650 19.46 15.37 -10.36
C ASP A 650 19.62 15.15 -8.84
N PRO A 651 19.22 14.01 -8.30
CA PRO A 651 19.28 13.76 -6.85
C PRO A 651 20.68 13.89 -6.24
N GLU A 652 21.73 13.64 -7.03
CA GLU A 652 23.14 13.72 -6.58
C GLU A 652 23.75 15.11 -6.78
N VAL A 653 23.36 15.82 -7.84
CA VAL A 653 23.96 17.08 -8.25
C VAL A 653 23.18 18.30 -7.75
N GLY A 654 21.87 18.21 -7.67
CA GLY A 654 20.95 19.31 -7.31
C GLY A 654 20.21 19.87 -8.53
N PHE A 655 19.78 21.13 -8.48
CA PHE A 655 19.07 21.77 -9.59
C PHE A 655 20.00 21.96 -10.75
N THR A 656 19.95 21.04 -11.67
CA THR A 656 20.67 20.83 -12.91
C THR A 656 22.19 20.96 -12.88
N GLY A 657 22.85 20.31 -13.86
CA GLY A 657 24.29 20.41 -14.08
C GLY A 657 24.82 21.81 -14.35
N GLU A 658 23.95 22.80 -14.59
CA GLU A 658 24.27 24.19 -14.89
C GLU A 658 24.56 25.02 -13.64
N GLY A 659 24.43 24.44 -12.46
CA GLY A 659 24.96 25.00 -11.23
C GLY A 659 24.18 26.18 -10.67
N LEU A 660 22.84 26.20 -10.87
CA LEU A 660 22.01 27.20 -10.22
C LEU A 660 21.99 27.01 -8.70
N PHE A 661 21.80 25.78 -8.25
CA PHE A 661 21.75 25.43 -6.82
C PHE A 661 22.19 23.97 -6.63
N SER A 662 23.46 23.81 -6.29
CA SER A 662 24.08 22.48 -6.17
C SER A 662 23.65 21.77 -4.87
N ARG A 663 23.74 20.44 -4.85
CA ARG A 663 23.55 19.63 -3.65
C ARG A 663 24.43 20.11 -2.49
N TYR A 664 25.68 20.44 -2.77
CA TYR A 664 26.61 20.98 -1.78
C TYR A 664 26.08 22.26 -1.11
N GLU A 665 25.55 23.20 -1.90
CA GLU A 665 25.00 24.45 -1.38
C GLU A 665 23.73 24.23 -0.57
N MET A 666 22.84 23.31 -1.03
CA MET A 666 21.63 22.91 -0.30
C MET A 666 21.96 22.36 1.09
N ASP A 667 22.97 21.48 1.15
CA ASP A 667 23.41 20.85 2.39
C ASP A 667 24.11 21.86 3.35
N HIS A 668 24.63 22.97 2.83
CA HIS A 668 25.37 24.00 3.58
C HIS A 668 24.62 25.34 3.68
N LEU A 669 23.31 25.35 3.49
CA LEU A 669 22.50 26.55 3.71
C LEU A 669 22.65 27.09 5.13
N THR A 670 22.72 28.43 5.26
CA THR A 670 22.88 29.16 6.53
C THR A 670 21.80 30.21 6.74
N ASN A 671 20.79 30.25 5.88
CA ASN A 671 19.68 31.22 5.97
C ASN A 671 18.88 31.03 7.26
N THR A 672 18.67 32.10 8.00
CA THR A 672 17.87 32.09 9.24
C THR A 672 16.38 32.38 9.00
N ARG A 673 16.04 32.93 7.85
CA ARG A 673 14.68 33.20 7.39
C ARG A 673 14.26 32.04 6.50
N LEU A 674 13.35 31.20 6.99
CA LEU A 674 13.03 29.89 6.41
C LEU A 674 11.86 30.00 5.43
N PRO A 675 12.06 29.85 4.13
CA PRO A 675 10.99 29.88 3.14
C PRO A 675 10.17 28.57 3.10
N LEU A 676 8.99 28.68 2.53
CA LEU A 676 8.30 27.55 1.92
C LEU A 676 8.98 27.23 0.58
N PHE A 677 9.52 26.04 0.40
CA PHE A 677 10.00 25.57 -0.90
C PHE A 677 8.84 24.96 -1.69
N ILE A 678 8.68 25.38 -2.94
CA ILE A 678 7.80 24.77 -3.93
C ILE A 678 8.71 24.39 -5.11
N THR A 679 9.09 23.12 -5.18
CA THR A 679 10.01 22.63 -6.21
C THR A 679 9.25 21.76 -7.20
N ILE A 680 9.11 22.27 -8.41
CA ILE A 680 8.40 21.65 -9.52
C ILE A 680 9.44 21.03 -10.45
N THR A 681 9.99 19.92 -10.00
CA THR A 681 11.09 19.20 -10.64
C THR A 681 11.00 17.71 -10.33
N CYS A 682 11.86 16.86 -10.92
CA CYS A 682 11.89 15.42 -10.64
C CYS A 682 12.64 15.11 -9.33
N ASP A 683 12.24 14.05 -8.62
CA ASP A 683 13.03 13.33 -7.61
C ASP A 683 13.68 14.17 -6.49
N TYR A 684 13.13 15.32 -6.16
CA TYR A 684 13.78 16.22 -5.21
C TYR A 684 13.70 15.74 -3.74
N CYS A 685 12.63 15.01 -3.37
CA CYS A 685 12.45 14.51 -2.01
C CYS A 685 12.00 13.03 -2.03
N GLN A 686 12.91 12.14 -2.35
CA GLN A 686 12.71 10.68 -2.30
C GLN A 686 12.82 10.18 -0.86
N PHE A 687 11.88 10.54 0.00
CA PHE A 687 11.92 10.24 1.44
C PHE A 687 11.83 8.74 1.77
N ASP A 688 11.51 7.89 0.80
CA ASP A 688 11.48 6.44 0.96
C ASP A 688 12.78 5.76 0.49
N ALA A 689 13.79 6.52 0.06
CA ALA A 689 15.11 6.02 -0.32
C ALA A 689 15.96 5.62 0.91
N GLU A 690 17.03 4.87 0.68
CA GLU A 690 17.98 4.51 1.74
C GLU A 690 18.86 5.71 2.16
N ASP A 691 19.19 6.57 1.20
CA ASP A 691 19.98 7.78 1.40
C ASP A 691 19.09 9.01 1.53
N VAL A 692 19.50 9.95 2.37
CA VAL A 692 18.77 11.20 2.59
C VAL A 692 18.80 12.05 1.31
N SER A 693 17.64 12.39 0.77
CA SER A 693 17.49 13.20 -0.44
C SER A 693 17.82 14.69 -0.21
N ALA A 694 17.94 15.46 -1.29
CA ALA A 694 18.19 16.90 -1.21
C ALA A 694 17.07 17.64 -0.48
N GLY A 695 15.82 17.30 -0.77
CA GLY A 695 14.65 17.88 -0.12
C GLY A 695 14.62 17.59 1.39
N GLU A 696 14.94 16.37 1.79
CA GLU A 696 15.04 16.01 3.21
C GLU A 696 16.13 16.80 3.91
N ASN A 697 17.32 16.91 3.33
CA ASN A 697 18.42 17.69 3.93
C ASN A 697 18.05 19.16 4.15
N VAL A 698 17.39 19.77 3.18
CA VAL A 698 16.90 21.16 3.30
C VAL A 698 15.85 21.27 4.43
N PHE A 699 14.98 20.27 4.57
CA PHE A 699 13.98 20.22 5.64
C PHE A 699 14.60 19.88 7.01
N LEU A 700 15.49 18.90 7.06
CA LEU A 700 16.10 18.42 8.31
C LEU A 700 17.19 19.34 8.86
N ASN A 701 17.68 20.32 8.09
CA ASN A 701 18.65 21.30 8.57
C ASN A 701 18.10 22.01 9.84
N PRO A 702 18.79 21.92 10.98
CA PRO A 702 18.24 22.37 12.26
C PRO A 702 18.11 23.88 12.41
N SER A 703 18.78 24.67 11.62
CA SER A 703 18.86 26.12 11.77
C SER A 703 18.61 26.92 10.49
N ALA A 704 18.65 26.25 9.33
CA ALA A 704 18.54 26.86 8.01
C ALA A 704 17.66 26.01 7.10
N GLY A 705 17.74 26.22 5.78
CA GLY A 705 16.99 25.49 4.79
C GLY A 705 15.57 26.01 4.62
N ALA A 706 14.58 25.11 4.65
CA ALA A 706 13.17 25.41 4.49
C ALA A 706 12.38 25.07 5.76
N ILE A 707 11.23 25.76 5.94
CA ILE A 707 10.28 25.39 7.00
C ILE A 707 9.33 24.27 6.54
N ALA A 708 9.01 24.22 5.27
CA ALA A 708 8.18 23.21 4.65
C ALA A 708 8.50 23.12 3.16
N LEU A 709 8.15 21.96 2.56
CA LEU A 709 8.31 21.72 1.13
C LEU A 709 6.98 21.26 0.52
N ILE A 710 6.70 21.74 -0.70
CA ILE A 710 5.76 21.12 -1.65
C ILE A 710 6.62 20.68 -2.83
N THR A 711 6.78 19.39 -3.01
CA THR A 711 7.79 18.84 -3.92
C THR A 711 7.38 17.46 -4.44
N THR A 712 8.22 16.88 -5.29
CA THR A 712 8.01 15.60 -5.93
C THR A 712 8.88 14.51 -5.30
N THR A 713 8.39 13.28 -5.35
CA THR A 713 9.09 12.09 -4.83
C THR A 713 9.65 11.21 -5.94
N ARG A 714 9.23 11.42 -7.18
CA ARG A 714 9.62 10.65 -8.38
C ARG A 714 9.63 11.55 -9.60
N VAL A 715 10.02 10.94 -10.73
CA VAL A 715 9.96 11.56 -12.07
C VAL A 715 8.56 12.05 -12.40
N VAL A 716 8.47 13.24 -12.95
CA VAL A 716 7.22 13.93 -13.27
C VAL A 716 7.22 14.49 -14.69
N TYR A 717 6.03 14.74 -15.22
CA TYR A 717 5.85 15.30 -16.57
C TYR A 717 5.70 16.83 -16.53
N THR A 718 6.38 17.51 -17.44
CA THR A 718 6.42 18.97 -17.56
C THR A 718 5.03 19.61 -17.60
N ASP A 719 4.08 19.06 -18.36
CA ASP A 719 2.70 19.58 -18.45
C ASP A 719 1.93 19.45 -17.12
N GLY A 720 2.09 18.31 -16.43
CA GLY A 720 1.49 18.11 -15.11
C GLY A 720 2.06 19.09 -14.09
N ASN A 721 3.36 19.32 -14.16
CA ASN A 721 4.08 20.27 -13.32
C ASN A 721 3.58 21.71 -13.48
N ASP A 722 3.45 22.21 -14.71
CA ASP A 722 2.90 23.54 -14.97
C ASP A 722 1.48 23.69 -14.40
N LYS A 723 0.63 22.70 -14.64
CA LYS A 723 -0.74 22.72 -14.15
C LYS A 723 -0.81 22.80 -12.62
N ILE A 724 -0.10 21.94 -11.91
CA ILE A 724 -0.14 21.96 -10.44
C ILE A 724 0.50 23.25 -9.87
N ASN A 725 1.61 23.74 -10.46
CA ASN A 725 2.26 24.95 -10.01
C ASN A 725 1.34 26.17 -10.13
N ARG A 726 0.68 26.35 -11.27
CA ARG A 726 -0.28 27.46 -11.45
C ARG A 726 -1.43 27.40 -10.44
N ARG A 727 -1.94 26.20 -10.12
CA ARG A 727 -2.99 26.03 -9.12
C ARG A 727 -2.50 26.30 -7.70
N LEU A 728 -1.29 25.88 -7.36
CA LEU A 728 -0.66 26.24 -6.09
C LEU A 728 -0.52 27.75 -5.97
N MET A 729 0.05 28.44 -6.98
CA MET A 729 0.19 29.90 -6.98
C MET A 729 -1.18 30.62 -6.88
N LYS A 730 -2.22 30.06 -7.51
CA LYS A 730 -3.59 30.61 -7.41
C LYS A 730 -4.15 30.46 -6.01
N ARG A 731 -3.85 29.38 -5.27
CA ARG A 731 -4.43 29.08 -3.94
C ARG A 731 -3.59 29.58 -2.78
N LEU A 732 -2.29 29.80 -2.98
CA LEU A 732 -1.30 29.99 -1.90
C LEU A 732 -1.65 31.10 -0.89
N PHE A 733 -2.32 32.16 -1.31
CA PHE A 733 -2.73 33.27 -0.44
C PHE A 733 -4.24 33.45 -0.36
N ASP A 734 -5.01 32.39 -0.68
CA ASP A 734 -6.46 32.40 -0.48
C ASP A 734 -6.80 32.45 1.01
N ARG A 735 -7.99 32.92 1.30
CA ARG A 735 -8.53 33.00 2.66
C ARG A 735 -9.78 32.13 2.76
N ASP A 736 -10.02 31.63 3.94
CA ASP A 736 -11.24 30.91 4.28
C ASP A 736 -12.46 31.86 4.39
N SER A 737 -13.62 31.31 4.69
CA SER A 737 -14.86 32.07 4.88
C SER A 737 -14.81 33.09 6.02
N ASN A 738 -13.89 32.89 6.97
CA ASN A 738 -13.66 33.78 8.12
C ASN A 738 -12.62 34.86 7.83
N GLY A 739 -12.02 34.84 6.64
CA GLY A 739 -10.97 35.77 6.24
C GLY A 739 -9.58 35.41 6.74
N SER A 740 -9.38 34.22 7.32
CA SER A 740 -8.08 33.68 7.74
C SER A 740 -7.32 33.08 6.55
N PRO A 741 -5.98 33.22 6.49
CA PRO A 741 -5.20 32.54 5.44
C PRO A 741 -5.42 31.04 5.47
N LEU A 742 -5.47 30.41 4.29
CA LEU A 742 -5.50 28.95 4.19
C LEU A 742 -4.20 28.36 4.73
N ARG A 743 -4.29 27.22 5.39
CA ARG A 743 -3.12 26.41 5.76
C ARG A 743 -2.55 25.74 4.52
N ILE A 744 -1.25 25.44 4.52
CA ILE A 744 -0.55 24.82 3.37
C ILE A 744 -1.23 23.49 2.96
N GLY A 745 -1.70 22.69 3.91
CA GLY A 745 -2.45 21.48 3.62
C GLY A 745 -3.75 21.73 2.84
N ASP A 746 -4.50 22.81 3.15
CA ASP A 746 -5.69 23.18 2.40
C ASP A 746 -5.33 23.68 0.99
N VAL A 747 -4.24 24.47 0.86
CA VAL A 747 -3.74 24.95 -0.42
C VAL A 747 -3.42 23.78 -1.34
N LEU A 748 -2.64 22.81 -0.85
CA LEU A 748 -2.23 21.64 -1.63
C LEU A 748 -3.44 20.76 -2.00
N LYS A 749 -4.33 20.49 -1.04
CA LYS A 749 -5.56 19.74 -1.29
C LYS A 749 -6.40 20.37 -2.39
N LEU A 750 -6.65 21.68 -2.30
CA LEU A 750 -7.46 22.40 -3.29
C LEU A 750 -6.78 22.43 -4.66
N ALA A 751 -5.46 22.64 -4.71
CA ALA A 751 -4.71 22.61 -5.97
C ALA A 751 -4.80 21.25 -6.66
N LYS A 752 -4.69 20.14 -5.91
CA LYS A 752 -4.86 18.77 -6.43
C LYS A 752 -6.29 18.48 -6.89
N ARG A 753 -7.29 18.92 -6.15
CA ARG A 753 -8.70 18.77 -6.55
C ARG A 753 -9.03 19.55 -7.81
N ASP A 754 -8.50 20.76 -7.95
CA ASP A 754 -8.67 21.59 -9.16
C ASP A 754 -7.97 20.94 -10.38
N PHE A 755 -6.90 20.15 -10.17
CA PHE A 755 -6.17 19.46 -11.24
C PHE A 755 -7.03 18.45 -11.98
N ASN A 756 -7.91 17.75 -11.32
CA ASN A 756 -8.77 16.71 -11.89
C ASN A 756 -10.09 17.23 -12.48
N THR A 757 -10.35 18.53 -12.44
CA THR A 757 -11.61 19.13 -12.92
C THR A 757 -11.51 19.85 -14.26
N GLU A 758 -10.32 20.03 -14.80
CA GLU A 758 -10.00 20.59 -16.14
C GLU A 758 -9.37 19.50 -17.02
#